data_232f4d7379d297344a8d41f3ca146dd3
#
_entry.id   232f4d7379d297344a8d41f3ca146dd3
#
_cell.length_a   1.000
_cell.length_b   1.000
_cell.length_c   1.000
_cell.angle_alpha   90.00
_cell.angle_beta   90.00
_cell.angle_gamma   90.00
#
_symmetry.space_group_name_H-M   'P 1'
#
loop_
_entity.id
_entity.type
_entity.pdbx_description
1 polymer ?
#
loop_
_entity_poly.entity_id
_entity_poly.type
_entity_poly.pdbx_seq_one_letter_code
_entity_poly.pdbx_strand_id
1 'polypeptide(L)'
;MLQAFDEGNSHAWGNIEYDEDPWVFNASRPYFVTAGLQNRHLSLWASHGRYWDAERGWKWQRPNLFCTTEDLFTQTIVVPYLIPMLENAGAIVFTPRERDWQQQEIVVDNDDRHSISYQEFVNGKKWKNCDSLGFANLQASYQDGENPFQMGTVRQAKATKRKKNSLVSYQPNFQKEGKYAVYVSYQTLPKSVPDAKYIVYHKGQATEFTVNQRMGGGTWVYLGTFEFDKGCNEFNRVVCTNHASRRGVVTTDAVRFGGGMGNIERGGFVSGLPRCLEGARYYAQWAGAPYSVYGGRKGKNDYADDINTRSMMTNWLGGGSVYMPAMDGKRVPIELSLALHSDAGYNPDGQSTWGALAICTTDFNDGMLNSGISRFASKDFAKALRDNLVEDMTNTFGSFGKRYLWDRNYSETRLPEVPSAIIEMLSHQSFPDMRIAQDPMGKFTIARSIYKTILRFVSSDHDEPYVVQPLAPNHFSVEVDELGYASLTWNAQLDKTEPTAKPTSYIVYQAEGKGGFDNGTMVRSNIYNVKLEPGKLYNFRVAAVNQGGESFPSETLSALYNPTATNKILIVNNFHRLASPQVVDNDSIQGFDFDQDPGVSYGLTAGWSGKQRVFDIHRMGIESSSGLGYSGNEMAGQFVAGNDFNHTVEHAQAIASGNKYSIASCSSEAILSGRVKMTDYQAVDLINGLERYDGYTHQYYKTFTPTMQKRIKYYALNGGKLLVSGSFNGSDMQDEEEKSFMGAILKVNYEPTGTKFIVQDVNPEDSTITERDSIVTTSPMVSGLGKEFSYYHSLNAKHYAATHPEILKPIGSTAFCAMRYLTGTSAAVAYRSTSYRTFTMGFPLECISDEKARYSIMQGILKFLTE
;
A
#
# COMPACT_ATOMS: atom_id res chain seq x y z
N MET A 1 45.02 0.50 10.65
CA MET A 1 44.65 1.43 9.55
C MET A 1 43.18 1.30 9.13
N LEU A 2 42.62 0.11 8.98
CA LEU A 2 41.18 -0.07 8.65
C LEU A 2 40.20 0.44 9.75
N GLN A 3 40.59 0.31 11.03
CA GLN A 3 39.73 0.76 12.14
C GLN A 3 39.60 2.29 12.24
N ALA A 4 40.64 3.01 11.86
CA ALA A 4 40.63 4.47 11.88
C ALA A 4 39.71 5.10 10.80
N PHE A 5 39.38 4.36 9.74
CA PHE A 5 38.47 4.82 8.68
C PHE A 5 36.99 4.55 9.00
N ASP A 6 36.69 3.56 9.82
CA ASP A 6 35.32 3.28 10.27
C ASP A 6 34.80 4.36 11.27
N GLU A 7 35.68 5.06 11.94
CA GLU A 7 35.35 6.16 12.87
C GLU A 7 35.23 7.53 12.14
N GLY A 8 35.59 7.61 10.87
CA GLY A 8 35.82 8.88 10.17
C GLY A 8 34.60 9.52 9.48
N ASN A 9 33.47 8.82 9.33
CA ASN A 9 32.32 9.29 8.55
C ASN A 9 31.04 9.50 9.35
N SER A 10 31.11 9.64 10.68
CA SER A 10 29.93 9.91 11.54
C SER A 10 29.23 11.24 11.19
N HIS A 11 29.92 12.15 10.49
CA HIS A 11 29.40 13.42 9.99
C HIS A 11 29.85 13.61 8.53
N ALA A 12 29.32 12.76 7.63
CA ALA A 12 29.79 12.68 6.25
C ALA A 12 29.70 14.01 5.49
N TRP A 13 28.63 14.75 5.70
CA TRP A 13 28.42 16.03 5.01
C TRP A 13 29.20 17.20 5.61
N GLY A 14 29.63 17.13 6.89
CA GLY A 14 30.36 18.21 7.56
C GLY A 14 29.57 19.52 7.57
N ASN A 15 30.04 20.52 6.82
CA ASN A 15 29.36 21.83 6.69
C ASN A 15 28.44 21.92 5.46
N ILE A 16 28.25 20.84 4.71
CA ILE A 16 27.37 20.82 3.54
C ILE A 16 25.95 20.55 4.04
N GLU A 17 25.08 21.56 3.97
CA GLU A 17 23.71 21.49 4.46
C GLU A 17 22.77 22.17 3.47
N TYR A 18 21.59 21.58 3.27
CA TYR A 18 20.48 22.20 2.55
C TYR A 18 19.44 22.69 3.55
N ASP A 19 19.35 24.00 3.74
CA ASP A 19 18.49 24.69 4.72
C ASP A 19 17.36 25.53 4.07
N GLU A 20 17.16 25.38 2.74
CA GLU A 20 16.10 26.07 2.01
C GLU A 20 14.79 25.26 2.01
N ASP A 21 13.73 25.84 1.37
CA ASP A 21 12.44 25.22 1.20
C ASP A 21 12.55 23.86 0.45
N PRO A 22 11.90 22.77 0.96
CA PRO A 22 11.98 21.45 0.31
C PRO A 22 11.33 21.46 -1.07
N TRP A 23 11.64 20.45 -1.89
CA TRP A 23 11.05 20.33 -3.22
C TRP A 23 9.52 20.31 -3.18
N VAL A 24 8.95 19.48 -2.29
CA VAL A 24 7.50 19.35 -2.07
C VAL A 24 7.24 19.38 -0.57
N PHE A 25 6.25 20.17 -0.15
CA PHE A 25 5.82 20.21 1.24
C PHE A 25 4.28 20.14 1.33
N ASN A 26 3.75 19.20 2.10
CA ASN A 26 2.32 19.11 2.38
C ASN A 26 1.94 20.14 3.46
N ALA A 27 1.36 21.25 3.04
CA ALA A 27 0.95 22.35 3.92
C ALA A 27 -0.34 22.06 4.72
N SER A 28 -1.07 21.00 4.36
CA SER A 28 -2.27 20.55 5.09
C SER A 28 -1.97 19.57 6.21
N ARG A 29 -0.74 19.06 6.32
CA ARG A 29 -0.35 18.14 7.38
C ARG A 29 -0.49 18.82 8.75
N PRO A 30 -1.25 18.24 9.72
CA PRO A 30 -1.56 18.92 10.98
C PRO A 30 -0.43 18.88 12.03
N TYR A 31 0.72 18.30 11.71
CA TYR A 31 1.88 18.20 12.59
C TYR A 31 3.19 18.48 11.83
N PHE A 32 4.25 18.74 12.60
CA PHE A 32 5.61 18.90 12.08
C PHE A 32 6.52 17.81 12.63
N VAL A 33 7.32 17.23 11.75
CA VAL A 33 8.39 16.32 12.12
C VAL A 33 9.61 17.15 12.50
N THR A 34 10.20 16.90 13.67
CA THR A 34 11.31 17.70 14.21
C THR A 34 12.56 16.88 14.53
N ALA A 35 12.45 15.56 14.54
CA ALA A 35 13.53 14.64 14.80
C ALA A 35 13.39 13.37 13.91
N GLY A 36 12.84 13.53 12.73
CA GLY A 36 12.71 12.50 11.69
C GLY A 36 13.54 12.87 10.46
N LEU A 37 12.96 12.69 9.29
CA LEU A 37 13.57 12.99 7.99
C LEU A 37 12.98 14.24 7.34
N GLN A 38 12.53 15.21 8.13
CA GLN A 38 11.86 16.40 7.63
C GLN A 38 12.72 17.13 6.61
N ASN A 39 12.17 17.36 5.40
CA ASN A 39 12.81 18.03 4.27
C ASN A 39 14.04 17.29 3.68
N ARG A 40 14.35 16.08 4.10
CA ARG A 40 15.41 15.25 3.52
C ARG A 40 14.94 14.64 2.19
N HIS A 41 15.78 14.67 1.19
CA HIS A 41 15.48 14.19 -0.17
C HIS A 41 16.26 12.91 -0.43
N LEU A 42 15.53 11.83 -0.67
CA LEU A 42 16.09 10.49 -0.82
C LEU A 42 15.75 9.93 -2.19
N SER A 43 16.68 9.18 -2.79
CA SER A 43 16.44 8.40 -3.99
C SER A 43 16.54 6.92 -3.68
N LEU A 44 15.47 6.16 -3.95
CA LEU A 44 15.50 4.71 -3.74
C LEU A 44 14.62 3.98 -4.76
N TRP A 45 14.92 2.70 -4.99
CA TRP A 45 14.17 1.88 -5.93
C TRP A 45 14.16 0.41 -5.56
N ALA A 46 13.07 -0.25 -5.95
CA ALA A 46 12.92 -1.69 -5.87
C ALA A 46 13.61 -2.33 -7.08
N SER A 47 14.72 -2.98 -6.87
CA SER A 47 15.55 -3.73 -7.83
C SER A 47 15.41 -3.29 -9.30
N HIS A 48 14.80 -4.09 -10.12
CA HIS A 48 14.62 -3.91 -11.55
C HIS A 48 13.18 -4.23 -11.98
N GLY A 49 12.90 -4.08 -13.28
CA GLY A 49 11.61 -4.37 -13.86
C GLY A 49 11.76 -5.01 -15.23
N ARG A 50 10.64 -5.21 -15.91
CA ARG A 50 10.61 -5.80 -17.23
C ARG A 50 11.36 -4.93 -18.22
N TYR A 51 12.17 -5.55 -19.07
CA TYR A 51 12.97 -4.88 -20.09
C TYR A 51 12.84 -5.56 -21.45
N TRP A 52 13.19 -4.83 -22.52
CA TRP A 52 13.25 -5.34 -23.88
C TRP A 52 14.60 -5.99 -24.17
N ASP A 53 14.55 -7.22 -24.69
CA ASP A 53 15.69 -7.95 -25.23
C ASP A 53 15.48 -8.11 -26.73
N ALA A 54 16.49 -7.77 -27.53
CA ALA A 54 16.37 -7.75 -28.99
C ALA A 54 16.07 -9.14 -29.63
N GLU A 55 16.45 -10.23 -28.94
CA GLU A 55 16.24 -11.61 -29.42
C GLU A 55 14.99 -12.25 -28.82
N ARG A 56 14.62 -11.87 -27.57
CA ARG A 56 13.60 -12.55 -26.77
C ARG A 56 12.37 -11.70 -26.47
N GLY A 57 12.37 -10.44 -26.90
CA GLY A 57 11.29 -9.50 -26.59
C GLY A 57 11.25 -9.04 -25.12
N TRP A 58 10.10 -8.63 -24.66
CA TRP A 58 9.89 -8.16 -23.28
C TRP A 58 10.01 -9.31 -22.27
N LYS A 59 10.90 -9.21 -21.28
CA LYS A 59 11.16 -10.26 -20.28
C LYS A 59 11.55 -9.68 -18.90
N TRP A 60 11.41 -10.50 -17.87
CA TRP A 60 11.96 -10.21 -16.54
C TRP A 60 13.48 -10.36 -16.52
N GLN A 61 14.13 -9.65 -15.62
CA GLN A 61 15.59 -9.78 -15.43
C GLN A 61 15.96 -11.06 -14.69
N ARG A 62 15.05 -11.58 -13.85
CA ARG A 62 15.27 -12.75 -12.98
C ARG A 62 14.24 -13.86 -13.24
N PRO A 63 14.58 -15.10 -12.85
CA PRO A 63 13.64 -16.23 -12.96
C PRO A 63 12.46 -16.10 -12.02
N ASN A 64 11.36 -16.79 -12.35
CA ASN A 64 10.19 -16.90 -11.48
C ASN A 64 10.42 -18.03 -10.47
N LEU A 65 10.52 -17.72 -9.20
CA LEU A 65 10.72 -18.64 -8.08
C LEU A 65 9.75 -18.31 -6.94
N PHE A 66 9.22 -19.32 -6.24
CA PHE A 66 8.37 -19.16 -5.07
C PHE A 66 7.21 -18.18 -5.28
N CYS A 67 6.47 -18.37 -6.37
CA CYS A 67 5.32 -17.60 -6.84
C CYS A 67 5.62 -16.16 -7.28
N THR A 68 6.89 -15.74 -7.34
CA THR A 68 7.29 -14.37 -7.66
C THR A 68 8.55 -14.35 -8.55
N THR A 69 9.06 -13.18 -8.83
CA THR A 69 10.41 -12.91 -9.32
C THR A 69 10.97 -11.72 -8.56
N GLU A 70 12.28 -11.56 -8.47
CA GLU A 70 12.89 -10.40 -7.81
C GLU A 70 12.31 -9.07 -8.33
N ASP A 71 12.08 -8.98 -9.64
CA ASP A 71 11.50 -7.82 -10.35
C ASP A 71 10.13 -7.38 -9.77
N LEU A 72 9.36 -8.32 -9.25
CA LEU A 72 8.04 -8.08 -8.65
C LEU A 72 8.09 -8.05 -7.11
N PHE A 73 8.89 -8.93 -6.53
CA PHE A 73 8.94 -9.15 -5.09
C PHE A 73 9.40 -7.91 -4.31
N THR A 74 10.51 -7.29 -4.73
CA THR A 74 11.10 -6.14 -4.03
C THR A 74 10.13 -4.96 -3.93
N GLN A 75 9.28 -4.76 -4.93
CA GLN A 75 8.23 -3.73 -4.91
C GLN A 75 7.23 -3.95 -3.76
N THR A 76 6.95 -5.21 -3.38
CA THR A 76 5.99 -5.52 -2.31
C THR A 76 6.48 -5.14 -0.92
N ILE A 77 7.76 -4.80 -0.77
CA ILE A 77 8.37 -4.25 0.45
C ILE A 77 8.50 -2.74 0.33
N VAL A 78 9.02 -2.26 -0.80
CA VAL A 78 9.39 -0.85 -0.99
C VAL A 78 8.16 0.05 -1.09
N VAL A 79 7.20 -0.30 -1.94
CA VAL A 79 6.06 0.57 -2.25
C VAL A 79 5.04 0.65 -1.10
N PRO A 80 4.54 -0.46 -0.52
CA PRO A 80 3.51 -0.39 0.52
C PRO A 80 4.04 -0.13 1.93
N TYR A 81 5.35 -0.34 2.18
CA TYR A 81 5.90 -0.23 3.53
C TYR A 81 7.01 0.82 3.64
N LEU A 82 8.12 0.67 2.91
CA LEU A 82 9.32 1.50 3.12
C LEU A 82 9.07 2.96 2.74
N ILE A 83 8.55 3.21 1.54
CA ILE A 83 8.30 4.58 1.07
C ILE A 83 7.32 5.32 2.00
N PRO A 84 6.17 4.74 2.40
CA PRO A 84 5.29 5.37 3.38
C PRO A 84 5.96 5.66 4.73
N MET A 85 6.82 4.77 5.24
CA MET A 85 7.55 5.03 6.48
C MET A 85 8.49 6.22 6.35
N LEU A 86 9.22 6.34 5.25
CA LEU A 86 10.12 7.47 5.00
C LEU A 86 9.36 8.79 4.83
N GLU A 87 8.27 8.79 4.08
CA GLU A 87 7.43 9.98 3.85
C GLU A 87 6.66 10.41 5.11
N ASN A 88 6.21 9.46 5.92
CA ASN A 88 5.61 9.73 7.23
C ASN A 88 6.63 10.32 8.23
N ALA A 89 7.90 9.99 8.07
CA ALA A 89 8.99 10.61 8.81
C ALA A 89 9.45 11.97 8.22
N GLY A 90 8.79 12.46 7.18
CA GLY A 90 9.03 13.79 6.60
C GLY A 90 9.94 13.82 5.37
N ALA A 91 10.44 12.69 4.91
CA ALA A 91 11.28 12.62 3.70
C ALA A 91 10.48 12.93 2.42
N ILE A 92 11.17 13.47 1.42
CA ILE A 92 10.73 13.55 0.03
C ILE A 92 11.44 12.42 -0.72
N VAL A 93 10.66 11.41 -1.14
CA VAL A 93 11.21 10.21 -1.76
C VAL A 93 11.04 10.27 -3.26
N PHE A 94 12.16 10.27 -3.98
CA PHE A 94 12.22 10.09 -5.43
C PHE A 94 12.46 8.61 -5.77
N THR A 95 11.76 8.12 -6.79
CA THR A 95 11.98 6.79 -7.35
C THR A 95 12.27 6.90 -8.85
N PRO A 96 13.38 6.33 -9.35
CA PRO A 96 13.69 6.30 -10.78
C PRO A 96 12.84 5.32 -11.57
N ARG A 97 11.88 4.68 -10.92
CA ARG A 97 10.83 3.83 -11.50
C ARG A 97 9.46 4.38 -11.08
N GLU A 98 8.40 4.07 -11.87
CA GLU A 98 7.04 4.42 -11.46
C GLU A 98 6.69 3.73 -10.14
N ARG A 99 6.16 4.50 -9.19
CA ARG A 99 5.76 4.00 -7.87
C ARG A 99 4.29 3.68 -7.74
N ASP A 100 3.45 4.24 -8.63
CA ASP A 100 2.00 4.06 -8.56
C ASP A 100 1.57 2.78 -9.26
N TRP A 101 0.83 1.94 -8.54
CA TRP A 101 0.26 0.69 -9.04
C TRP A 101 -1.06 0.87 -9.79
N GLN A 102 -1.55 2.12 -9.93
CA GLN A 102 -2.75 2.42 -10.71
C GLN A 102 -2.47 2.22 -12.20
N GLN A 103 -3.25 1.32 -12.82
CA GLN A 103 -3.14 1.02 -14.25
C GLN A 103 -3.74 2.10 -15.16
N GLN A 104 -4.68 2.87 -14.61
CA GLN A 104 -5.24 4.02 -15.33
C GLN A 104 -4.28 5.20 -15.22
N GLU A 105 -4.22 5.99 -16.28
CA GLU A 105 -3.52 7.26 -16.31
C GLU A 105 -4.36 8.31 -17.00
N ILE A 106 -4.48 9.47 -16.41
CA ILE A 106 -5.10 10.62 -17.03
C ILE A 106 -4.12 11.79 -16.92
N VAL A 107 -3.76 12.37 -18.04
CA VAL A 107 -2.96 13.60 -18.08
C VAL A 107 -3.84 14.73 -18.55
N VAL A 108 -3.89 15.80 -17.77
CA VAL A 108 -4.52 17.08 -18.15
C VAL A 108 -3.41 18.07 -18.44
N ASP A 109 -3.37 18.59 -19.67
CA ASP A 109 -2.29 19.40 -20.20
C ASP A 109 -2.76 20.82 -20.48
N ASN A 110 -1.87 21.80 -20.31
CA ASN A 110 -2.16 23.20 -20.65
C ASN A 110 -2.31 23.44 -22.16
N ASP A 111 -1.79 22.56 -23.00
CA ASP A 111 -1.95 22.67 -24.46
C ASP A 111 -3.34 22.24 -24.94
N ASP A 112 -4.12 21.56 -24.09
CA ASP A 112 -5.53 21.22 -24.31
C ASP A 112 -6.50 22.34 -23.86
N ARG A 113 -6.25 23.56 -24.27
CA ARG A 113 -6.95 24.79 -23.83
C ARG A 113 -8.42 24.90 -24.25
N HIS A 114 -8.83 24.08 -25.15
CA HIS A 114 -10.23 24.02 -25.62
C HIS A 114 -11.05 22.99 -24.88
N SER A 115 -10.44 22.20 -24.03
CA SER A 115 -11.06 21.19 -23.17
C SER A 115 -11.61 21.84 -21.90
N ILE A 116 -12.72 21.29 -21.41
CA ILE A 116 -13.22 21.60 -20.06
C ILE A 116 -12.27 21.14 -18.96
N SER A 117 -11.35 20.23 -19.29
CA SER A 117 -10.38 19.66 -18.37
C SER A 117 -9.29 20.65 -17.94
N TYR A 118 -8.93 21.61 -18.81
CA TYR A 118 -7.97 22.66 -18.50
C TYR A 118 -8.64 24.04 -18.58
N GLN A 119 -8.56 24.81 -17.49
CA GLN A 119 -9.16 26.16 -17.44
C GLN A 119 -8.29 27.15 -16.69
N GLU A 120 -8.19 28.38 -17.21
CA GLU A 120 -7.50 29.50 -16.56
C GLU A 120 -8.51 30.52 -16.03
N PHE A 121 -8.42 30.85 -14.74
CA PHE A 121 -9.24 31.88 -14.09
C PHE A 121 -8.35 33.06 -13.73
N VAL A 122 -8.60 34.20 -14.36
CA VAL A 122 -7.80 35.40 -14.16
C VAL A 122 -8.41 36.32 -13.11
N ASN A 123 -7.70 36.51 -12.02
CA ASN A 123 -8.07 37.47 -10.98
C ASN A 123 -6.81 38.24 -10.53
N GLY A 124 -6.29 39.06 -11.43
CA GLY A 124 -5.07 39.87 -11.24
C GLY A 124 -4.06 39.67 -12.36
N LYS A 125 -2.98 38.95 -12.12
CA LYS A 125 -1.95 38.70 -13.15
C LYS A 125 -2.39 37.55 -14.07
N LYS A 126 -2.33 37.79 -15.40
CA LYS A 126 -2.71 36.79 -16.39
C LYS A 126 -1.63 35.73 -16.55
N TRP A 127 -2.05 34.51 -16.84
CA TRP A 127 -1.22 33.46 -17.36
C TRP A 127 -0.81 33.77 -18.81
N LYS A 128 0.41 33.41 -19.18
CA LYS A 128 0.94 33.55 -20.54
C LYS A 128 1.88 32.39 -20.85
N ASN A 129 2.19 32.17 -22.10
CA ASN A 129 3.19 31.18 -22.48
C ASN A 129 4.56 31.57 -21.91
N CYS A 130 5.30 30.55 -21.50
CA CYS A 130 6.72 30.60 -21.24
C CYS A 130 7.48 30.33 -22.54
N ASP A 131 8.71 30.81 -22.62
CA ASP A 131 9.61 30.54 -23.79
C ASP A 131 10.24 29.13 -23.71
N SER A 132 10.03 28.41 -22.62
CA SER A 132 10.52 27.04 -22.42
C SER A 132 9.56 26.02 -23.02
N LEU A 133 10.10 24.88 -23.50
CA LEU A 133 9.32 23.72 -23.90
C LEU A 133 8.73 23.01 -22.65
N GLY A 134 7.61 22.35 -22.84
CA GLY A 134 6.87 21.62 -21.82
C GLY A 134 6.47 20.24 -22.28
N PHE A 135 5.64 19.61 -21.47
CA PHE A 135 5.01 18.34 -21.76
C PHE A 135 3.89 18.52 -22.79
N ALA A 136 3.72 17.53 -23.65
CA ALA A 136 2.48 17.32 -24.41
C ALA A 136 2.22 15.83 -24.62
N ASN A 137 1.00 15.42 -24.40
CA ASN A 137 0.54 14.05 -24.65
C ASN A 137 0.00 13.92 -26.07
N LEU A 138 0.89 13.85 -27.06
CA LEU A 138 0.52 13.88 -28.48
C LEU A 138 0.24 12.52 -29.08
N GLN A 139 0.67 11.42 -28.42
CA GLN A 139 0.60 10.07 -28.97
C GLN A 139 0.41 9.01 -27.88
N ALA A 140 -0.17 7.89 -28.25
CA ALA A 140 -0.44 6.78 -27.29
C ALA A 140 0.84 6.07 -26.85
N SER A 141 1.88 6.03 -27.70
CA SER A 141 3.17 5.42 -27.43
C SER A 141 4.30 6.27 -28.04
N TYR A 142 5.50 6.13 -27.50
CA TYR A 142 6.68 6.90 -27.88
C TYR A 142 7.81 5.96 -28.34
N GLN A 143 8.50 6.35 -29.40
CA GLN A 143 9.69 5.65 -29.86
C GLN A 143 10.88 5.95 -28.93
N ASP A 144 11.88 5.06 -28.95
CA ASP A 144 13.10 5.25 -28.17
C ASP A 144 13.76 6.61 -28.49
N GLY A 145 14.00 7.41 -27.47
CA GLY A 145 14.60 8.75 -27.57
C GLY A 145 13.62 9.91 -27.75
N GLU A 146 12.34 9.67 -28.01
CA GLU A 146 11.33 10.73 -28.00
C GLU A 146 11.09 11.25 -26.58
N ASN A 147 11.02 12.56 -26.40
CA ASN A 147 10.84 13.18 -25.10
C ASN A 147 9.53 13.99 -25.04
N PRO A 148 8.50 13.53 -24.33
CA PRO A 148 7.22 14.24 -24.26
C PRO A 148 7.30 15.62 -23.62
N PHE A 149 8.34 15.90 -22.80
CA PHE A 149 8.59 17.23 -22.20
C PHE A 149 9.24 18.25 -23.14
N GLN A 150 9.46 17.88 -24.40
CA GLN A 150 9.96 18.76 -25.44
C GLN A 150 8.93 19.01 -26.56
N MET A 151 7.70 18.55 -26.37
CA MET A 151 6.65 18.57 -27.39
C MET A 151 5.57 19.64 -27.15
N GLY A 152 5.48 20.19 -25.94
CA GLY A 152 4.44 21.10 -25.49
C GLY A 152 4.94 22.47 -25.07
N THR A 153 3.99 23.24 -24.50
CA THR A 153 4.24 24.60 -23.98
C THR A 153 4.06 24.64 -22.47
N VAL A 154 4.56 25.69 -21.82
CA VAL A 154 4.42 25.92 -20.38
C VAL A 154 3.73 27.24 -20.12
N ARG A 155 2.88 27.31 -19.11
CA ARG A 155 2.25 28.55 -18.67
C ARG A 155 3.01 29.19 -17.52
N GLN A 156 3.06 30.51 -17.49
CA GLN A 156 3.70 31.28 -16.42
C GLN A 156 2.84 32.49 -16.01
N ALA A 157 2.92 32.85 -14.73
CA ALA A 157 2.33 34.08 -14.21
C ALA A 157 3.26 34.75 -13.18
N LYS A 158 3.22 36.10 -13.09
CA LYS A 158 3.89 36.80 -11.99
C LYS A 158 3.27 36.41 -10.66
N ALA A 159 4.09 36.04 -9.69
CA ALA A 159 3.65 35.71 -8.34
C ALA A 159 3.03 36.92 -7.62
N THR A 160 2.08 36.65 -6.73
CA THR A 160 1.41 37.67 -5.91
C THR A 160 1.27 37.21 -4.47
N LYS A 161 1.46 38.13 -3.52
CA LYS A 161 1.17 37.93 -2.07
C LYS A 161 -0.30 38.24 -1.72
N ARG A 162 -1.08 38.80 -2.67
CA ARG A 162 -2.44 39.25 -2.43
C ARG A 162 -3.42 38.12 -2.47
N LYS A 163 -4.55 38.20 -1.71
CA LYS A 163 -5.67 37.25 -1.78
C LYS A 163 -6.28 37.14 -3.18
N LYS A 164 -6.27 38.24 -3.98
CA LYS A 164 -6.65 38.20 -5.39
C LYS A 164 -5.50 37.56 -6.19
N ASN A 165 -5.67 36.32 -6.55
CA ASN A 165 -4.72 35.53 -7.36
C ASN A 165 -5.42 34.87 -8.54
N SER A 166 -4.67 34.65 -9.59
CA SER A 166 -5.12 33.88 -10.74
C SER A 166 -4.81 32.40 -10.53
N LEU A 167 -5.62 31.52 -11.06
CA LEU A 167 -5.45 30.08 -10.91
C LEU A 167 -5.63 29.34 -12.23
N VAL A 168 -5.08 28.14 -12.29
CA VAL A 168 -5.28 27.14 -13.33
C VAL A 168 -5.90 25.91 -12.68
N SER A 169 -6.93 25.35 -13.33
CA SER A 169 -7.61 24.14 -12.90
C SER A 169 -7.37 23.01 -13.87
N TYR A 170 -6.93 21.88 -13.37
CA TYR A 170 -6.72 20.62 -14.08
C TYR A 170 -7.77 19.62 -13.57
N GLN A 171 -8.78 19.34 -14.38
CA GLN A 171 -9.93 18.52 -14.00
C GLN A 171 -9.98 17.26 -14.86
N PRO A 172 -9.52 16.11 -14.34
CA PRO A 172 -9.51 14.85 -15.08
C PRO A 172 -10.91 14.27 -15.23
N ASN A 173 -11.06 13.35 -16.19
CA ASN A 173 -12.24 12.49 -16.34
C ASN A 173 -11.85 11.05 -16.02
N PHE A 174 -12.08 10.61 -14.78
CA PHE A 174 -11.73 9.28 -14.33
C PHE A 174 -12.67 8.21 -14.91
N GLN A 175 -12.11 7.19 -15.53
CA GLN A 175 -12.90 6.07 -16.06
C GLN A 175 -13.34 5.09 -14.95
N LYS A 176 -12.60 5.02 -13.87
CA LYS A 176 -12.88 4.21 -12.68
C LYS A 176 -12.58 5.03 -11.43
N GLU A 177 -13.36 4.82 -10.38
CA GLU A 177 -12.99 5.28 -9.04
C GLU A 177 -11.76 4.51 -8.52
N GLY A 178 -10.99 5.11 -7.63
CA GLY A 178 -9.84 4.45 -7.01
C GLY A 178 -8.78 5.43 -6.51
N LYS A 179 -7.66 4.85 -6.08
CA LYS A 179 -6.47 5.58 -5.66
C LYS A 179 -5.58 5.88 -6.86
N TYR A 180 -5.18 7.14 -6.99
CA TYR A 180 -4.30 7.64 -8.05
C TYR A 180 -3.21 8.51 -7.44
N ALA A 181 -1.96 8.25 -7.77
CA ALA A 181 -0.89 9.20 -7.50
C ALA A 181 -1.09 10.45 -8.34
N VAL A 182 -0.81 11.61 -7.76
CA VAL A 182 -0.89 12.91 -8.43
C VAL A 182 0.51 13.44 -8.64
N TYR A 183 0.83 13.74 -9.90
CA TYR A 183 2.08 14.34 -10.31
C TYR A 183 1.81 15.67 -11.02
N VAL A 184 2.64 16.67 -10.76
CA VAL A 184 2.61 17.95 -11.46
C VAL A 184 3.87 18.15 -12.25
N SER A 185 3.80 18.96 -13.32
CA SER A 185 4.96 19.44 -14.04
C SER A 185 4.96 20.96 -14.15
N TYR A 186 6.16 21.53 -14.27
CA TYR A 186 6.43 22.94 -14.39
C TYR A 186 7.84 23.16 -14.97
N GLN A 187 8.24 24.38 -15.24
CA GLN A 187 9.62 24.72 -15.59
C GLN A 187 10.30 25.56 -14.52
N THR A 188 11.58 25.27 -14.28
CA THR A 188 12.43 26.07 -13.42
C THR A 188 13.00 27.25 -14.22
N LEU A 189 12.70 28.47 -13.80
CA LEU A 189 13.18 29.72 -14.37
C LEU A 189 14.08 30.47 -13.38
N PRO A 190 14.93 31.40 -13.80
CA PRO A 190 15.79 32.14 -12.88
C PRO A 190 15.09 32.93 -11.79
N LYS A 191 13.80 33.23 -11.97
CA LYS A 191 12.94 33.94 -11.00
C LYS A 191 11.82 33.06 -10.45
N SER A 192 11.91 31.76 -10.54
CA SER A 192 10.92 30.83 -9.95
C SER A 192 10.79 31.02 -8.44
N VAL A 193 9.56 30.91 -7.95
CA VAL A 193 9.28 30.98 -6.51
C VAL A 193 9.61 29.65 -5.82
N PRO A 194 9.94 29.68 -4.51
CA PRO A 194 10.21 28.44 -3.76
C PRO A 194 8.94 27.78 -3.20
N ASP A 195 7.77 28.41 -3.34
CA ASP A 195 6.53 28.03 -2.65
C ASP A 195 5.31 28.17 -3.56
N ALA A 196 5.39 27.66 -4.80
CA ALA A 196 4.24 27.59 -5.69
C ALA A 196 3.15 26.69 -5.09
N LYS A 197 1.92 27.22 -5.03
CA LYS A 197 0.81 26.54 -4.35
C LYS A 197 0.02 25.67 -5.31
N TYR A 198 -0.10 24.38 -4.95
CA TYR A 198 -0.98 23.41 -5.57
C TYR A 198 -2.01 22.91 -4.56
N ILE A 199 -3.27 22.75 -4.99
CA ILE A 199 -4.36 22.20 -4.18
C ILE A 199 -4.93 21.01 -4.91
N VAL A 200 -4.89 19.84 -4.27
CA VAL A 200 -5.52 18.62 -4.77
C VAL A 200 -6.90 18.48 -4.13
N TYR A 201 -7.95 18.55 -4.96
CA TYR A 201 -9.32 18.23 -4.53
C TYR A 201 -9.60 16.77 -4.85
N HIS A 202 -10.01 16.00 -3.83
CA HIS A 202 -10.23 14.56 -3.94
C HIS A 202 -11.42 14.14 -3.08
N LYS A 203 -12.44 13.54 -3.70
CA LYS A 203 -13.67 13.09 -3.03
C LYS A 203 -14.24 14.12 -2.03
N GLY A 204 -14.25 15.40 -2.40
CA GLY A 204 -14.79 16.49 -1.57
C GLY A 204 -13.83 17.07 -0.52
N GLN A 205 -12.64 16.53 -0.39
CA GLN A 205 -11.56 17.06 0.46
C GLN A 205 -10.58 17.91 -0.34
N ALA A 206 -9.75 18.69 0.35
CA ALA A 206 -8.72 19.51 -0.26
C ALA A 206 -7.41 19.39 0.51
N THR A 207 -6.33 19.03 -0.20
CA THR A 207 -4.99 18.95 0.37
C THR A 207 -4.07 19.94 -0.36
N GLU A 208 -3.44 20.82 0.39
CA GLU A 208 -2.58 21.89 -0.12
C GLU A 208 -1.11 21.50 -0.06
N PHE A 209 -0.39 21.79 -1.14
CA PHE A 209 1.05 21.61 -1.25
C PHE A 209 1.74 22.91 -1.65
N THR A 210 2.94 23.12 -1.15
CA THR A 210 3.90 24.06 -1.74
C THR A 210 4.97 23.29 -2.49
N VAL A 211 5.34 23.79 -3.67
CA VAL A 211 6.37 23.20 -4.55
C VAL A 211 7.45 24.24 -4.82
N ASN A 212 8.68 23.88 -4.50
CA ASN A 212 9.84 24.71 -4.78
C ASN A 212 10.20 24.61 -6.27
N GLN A 213 9.76 25.59 -7.05
CA GLN A 213 9.99 25.62 -8.50
C GLN A 213 11.40 26.09 -8.92
N ARG A 214 12.29 26.36 -7.97
CA ARG A 214 13.70 26.65 -8.22
C ARG A 214 14.52 25.41 -8.60
N MET A 215 13.92 24.23 -8.44
CA MET A 215 14.48 22.91 -8.75
C MET A 215 13.45 22.02 -9.43
N GLY A 216 13.86 20.92 -10.03
CA GLY A 216 12.99 19.82 -10.49
C GLY A 216 12.06 20.16 -11.67
N GLY A 217 12.25 21.27 -12.38
CA GLY A 217 11.41 21.61 -13.54
C GLY A 217 11.64 20.70 -14.75
N GLY A 218 10.56 20.44 -15.54
CA GLY A 218 10.59 19.60 -16.74
C GLY A 218 10.65 18.10 -16.44
N THR A 219 9.94 17.67 -15.39
CA THR A 219 9.72 16.27 -15.04
C THR A 219 8.44 16.11 -14.22
N TRP A 220 8.03 14.86 -13.95
CA TRP A 220 6.93 14.57 -13.06
C TRP A 220 7.33 14.69 -11.58
N VAL A 221 6.60 15.51 -10.84
CA VAL A 221 6.82 15.79 -9.42
C VAL A 221 5.65 15.24 -8.63
N TYR A 222 5.90 14.23 -7.80
CA TYR A 222 4.90 13.56 -6.99
C TYR A 222 4.42 14.44 -5.84
N LEU A 223 3.10 14.59 -5.68
CA LEU A 223 2.48 15.31 -4.56
C LEU A 223 1.95 14.35 -3.49
N GLY A 224 1.28 13.27 -3.90
CA GLY A 224 0.63 12.32 -3.01
C GLY A 224 -0.25 11.36 -3.79
N THR A 225 -0.80 10.35 -3.09
CA THR A 225 -1.79 9.41 -3.65
C THR A 225 -3.13 9.66 -2.98
N PHE A 226 -4.19 9.86 -3.77
CA PHE A 226 -5.51 10.26 -3.31
C PHE A 226 -6.59 9.39 -3.93
N GLU A 227 -7.74 9.31 -3.27
CA GLU A 227 -8.93 8.66 -3.81
C GLU A 227 -9.73 9.63 -4.65
N PHE A 228 -10.18 9.18 -5.82
CA PHE A 228 -11.02 9.94 -6.73
C PHE A 228 -12.25 9.14 -7.15
N ASP A 229 -13.37 9.85 -7.33
CA ASP A 229 -14.59 9.28 -7.89
C ASP A 229 -14.46 9.12 -9.41
N LYS A 230 -15.24 8.19 -9.96
CA LYS A 230 -15.41 8.06 -11.40
C LYS A 230 -16.07 9.32 -11.99
N GLY A 231 -15.64 9.70 -13.19
CA GLY A 231 -16.21 10.80 -13.96
C GLY A 231 -15.41 12.10 -13.82
N CYS A 232 -16.01 13.18 -14.32
CA CYS A 232 -15.45 14.53 -14.31
C CYS A 232 -16.31 15.42 -13.43
N ASN A 233 -15.76 15.92 -12.32
CA ASN A 233 -16.47 16.79 -11.40
C ASN A 233 -15.51 17.78 -10.69
N GLU A 234 -16.07 18.83 -10.08
CA GLU A 234 -15.28 19.89 -9.42
C GLU A 234 -14.61 19.46 -8.12
N PHE A 235 -14.98 18.31 -7.54
CA PHE A 235 -14.42 17.77 -6.33
C PHE A 235 -13.21 16.87 -6.57
N ASN A 236 -12.87 16.62 -7.85
CA ASN A 236 -11.75 15.81 -8.31
C ASN A 236 -10.91 16.61 -9.30
N ARG A 237 -9.97 17.43 -8.82
CA ARG A 237 -9.12 18.27 -9.66
C ARG A 237 -7.87 18.72 -8.93
N VAL A 238 -6.92 19.24 -9.69
CA VAL A 238 -5.77 19.96 -9.14
C VAL A 238 -5.83 21.42 -9.55
N VAL A 239 -5.54 22.31 -8.62
CA VAL A 239 -5.50 23.76 -8.88
C VAL A 239 -4.09 24.26 -8.57
N CYS A 240 -3.49 24.97 -9.54
CA CYS A 240 -2.27 25.75 -9.34
C CYS A 240 -2.62 27.22 -9.26
N THR A 241 -2.06 27.95 -8.29
CA THR A 241 -2.31 29.40 -8.15
C THR A 241 -1.02 30.20 -8.33
N ASN A 242 -1.13 31.46 -8.75
CA ASN A 242 0.03 32.36 -8.76
C ASN A 242 0.28 33.06 -7.40
N HIS A 243 -0.32 32.56 -6.32
CA HIS A 243 -0.03 33.01 -4.95
C HIS A 243 1.32 32.43 -4.49
N ALA A 244 2.19 33.27 -3.95
CA ALA A 244 3.44 32.85 -3.32
C ALA A 244 3.89 33.88 -2.28
N SER A 245 4.70 33.46 -1.30
CA SER A 245 5.23 34.33 -0.24
C SER A 245 6.29 35.30 -0.75
N ARG A 246 6.94 34.99 -1.85
CA ARG A 246 8.02 35.81 -2.44
C ARG A 246 7.65 36.33 -3.82
N ARG A 247 8.30 37.41 -4.24
CA ARG A 247 8.20 37.92 -5.62
C ARG A 247 8.90 36.95 -6.57
N GLY A 248 8.28 36.71 -7.72
CA GLY A 248 8.88 35.84 -8.74
C GLY A 248 7.88 35.44 -9.79
N VAL A 249 8.06 34.26 -10.33
CA VAL A 249 7.23 33.67 -11.36
C VAL A 249 6.79 32.26 -10.89
N VAL A 250 5.52 31.98 -11.07
CA VAL A 250 4.96 30.61 -10.95
C VAL A 250 4.79 30.08 -12.37
N THR A 251 5.26 28.86 -12.61
CA THR A 251 5.05 28.13 -13.85
C THR A 251 4.18 26.90 -13.60
N THR A 252 3.44 26.45 -14.60
CA THR A 252 2.64 25.22 -14.56
C THR A 252 2.51 24.68 -15.98
N ASP A 253 2.39 23.37 -16.10
CA ASP A 253 2.44 22.67 -17.38
C ASP A 253 1.32 21.63 -17.41
N ALA A 254 1.57 20.39 -17.02
CA ALA A 254 0.60 19.32 -17.01
C ALA A 254 0.40 18.75 -15.59
N VAL A 255 -0.71 18.05 -15.38
CA VAL A 255 -0.98 17.25 -14.18
C VAL A 255 -1.33 15.83 -14.60
N ARG A 256 -0.63 14.85 -14.05
CA ARG A 256 -0.81 13.43 -14.28
C ARG A 256 -1.44 12.78 -13.06
N PHE A 257 -2.46 11.95 -13.29
CA PHE A 257 -3.16 11.14 -12.30
C PHE A 257 -2.98 9.66 -12.64
N GLY A 258 -2.35 8.91 -11.77
CA GLY A 258 -2.13 7.48 -11.93
C GLY A 258 -0.79 7.11 -12.58
N GLY A 259 -0.38 5.87 -12.39
CA GLY A 259 0.87 5.30 -12.92
C GLY A 259 0.79 4.97 -14.41
N GLY A 260 -0.33 4.40 -14.83
CA GLY A 260 -0.61 4.04 -16.21
C GLY A 260 0.09 2.79 -16.72
N MET A 261 -0.17 2.49 -17.97
CA MET A 261 0.49 1.40 -18.71
C MET A 261 1.81 1.89 -19.32
N GLY A 262 2.75 0.95 -19.53
CA GLY A 262 3.95 1.24 -20.27
C GLY A 262 3.65 1.72 -21.69
N ASN A 263 4.28 2.81 -22.11
CA ASN A 263 4.00 3.49 -23.37
C ASN A 263 5.27 3.76 -24.22
N ILE A 264 6.38 3.14 -23.87
CA ILE A 264 7.60 3.22 -24.67
C ILE A 264 7.69 1.99 -25.57
N GLU A 265 7.78 2.21 -26.88
CA GLU A 265 7.89 1.15 -27.88
C GLU A 265 9.32 0.65 -28.01
N ARG A 266 9.47 -0.67 -27.99
CA ARG A 266 10.70 -1.37 -28.33
C ARG A 266 10.37 -2.50 -29.30
N GLY A 267 11.13 -2.60 -30.40
CA GLY A 267 10.84 -3.60 -31.43
C GLY A 267 9.44 -3.52 -32.05
N GLY A 268 8.81 -2.33 -32.02
CA GLY A 268 7.47 -2.10 -32.57
C GLY A 268 6.32 -2.41 -31.59
N PHE A 269 6.63 -2.74 -30.33
CA PHE A 269 5.62 -3.09 -29.30
C PHE A 269 5.93 -2.44 -27.96
N VAL A 270 4.89 -2.05 -27.23
CA VAL A 270 4.98 -1.72 -25.81
C VAL A 270 5.01 -3.00 -24.97
N SER A 271 5.37 -2.89 -23.68
CA SER A 271 5.48 -4.06 -22.78
C SER A 271 4.15 -4.79 -22.54
N GLY A 272 3.03 -4.10 -22.70
CA GLY A 272 1.70 -4.60 -22.32
C GLY A 272 1.46 -4.64 -20.81
N LEU A 273 2.39 -4.13 -20.00
CA LEU A 273 2.30 -4.11 -18.54
C LEU A 273 2.14 -2.69 -17.99
N PRO A 274 1.63 -2.56 -16.74
CA PRO A 274 1.69 -1.30 -16.00
C PRO A 274 3.12 -0.78 -15.90
N ARG A 275 3.29 0.53 -16.01
CA ARG A 275 4.61 1.20 -16.01
C ARG A 275 5.42 0.91 -14.75
N CYS A 276 4.79 0.74 -13.59
CA CYS A 276 5.47 0.36 -12.36
C CYS A 276 6.20 -0.99 -12.42
N LEU A 277 5.82 -1.86 -13.35
CA LEU A 277 6.46 -3.17 -13.56
C LEU A 277 7.56 -3.14 -14.61
N GLU A 278 7.74 -2.02 -15.31
CA GLU A 278 8.82 -1.82 -16.26
C GLU A 278 10.12 -1.33 -15.59
N GLY A 279 11.23 -1.49 -16.30
CA GLY A 279 12.53 -0.97 -15.89
C GLY A 279 12.58 0.57 -15.84
N ALA A 280 13.54 1.10 -15.11
CA ALA A 280 13.75 2.53 -14.92
C ALA A 280 14.01 3.29 -16.24
N ARG A 281 14.62 2.63 -17.22
CA ARG A 281 14.89 3.18 -18.53
C ARG A 281 13.64 3.78 -19.21
N TYR A 282 12.52 3.08 -19.13
CA TYR A 282 11.26 3.50 -19.78
C TYR A 282 10.58 4.62 -19.00
N TYR A 283 10.62 4.54 -17.69
CA TYR A 283 10.11 5.61 -16.82
C TYR A 283 10.93 6.90 -16.99
N ALA A 284 12.26 6.82 -17.10
CA ALA A 284 13.12 7.96 -17.32
C ALA A 284 12.74 8.74 -18.58
N GLN A 285 12.49 8.03 -19.68
CA GLN A 285 12.01 8.65 -20.93
C GLN A 285 10.64 9.32 -20.73
N TRP A 286 9.68 8.63 -20.13
CA TRP A 286 8.34 9.17 -19.81
C TRP A 286 8.39 10.36 -18.85
N ALA A 287 9.37 10.38 -17.96
CA ALA A 287 9.60 11.46 -16.99
C ALA A 287 10.44 12.64 -17.56
N GLY A 288 10.73 12.65 -18.84
CA GLY A 288 11.39 13.77 -19.50
C GLY A 288 12.90 13.84 -19.35
N ALA A 289 13.55 12.77 -18.86
CA ALA A 289 15.00 12.71 -18.80
C ALA A 289 15.61 12.78 -20.21
N PRO A 290 16.79 13.39 -20.38
CA PRO A 290 17.50 13.39 -21.67
C PRO A 290 17.98 11.97 -22.00
N TYR A 291 18.13 11.68 -23.29
CA TYR A 291 18.57 10.38 -23.80
C TYR A 291 19.87 9.87 -23.17
N SER A 292 20.78 10.77 -22.83
CA SER A 292 22.04 10.44 -22.14
C SER A 292 21.86 9.79 -20.78
N VAL A 293 20.71 9.97 -20.14
CA VAL A 293 20.38 9.35 -18.83
C VAL A 293 19.97 7.88 -18.99
N TYR A 294 19.24 7.53 -20.06
CA TYR A 294 18.64 6.20 -20.21
C TYR A 294 19.06 5.44 -21.51
N GLY A 295 19.80 6.06 -22.39
CA GLY A 295 20.20 5.50 -23.69
C GLY A 295 21.72 5.39 -23.88
N GLY A 296 22.47 5.08 -22.82
CA GLY A 296 23.94 5.00 -22.87
C GLY A 296 24.48 3.97 -23.87
N ARG A 297 23.71 2.93 -24.17
CA ARG A 297 24.01 1.94 -25.22
C ARG A 297 23.30 2.21 -26.55
N LYS A 298 22.74 3.43 -26.69
CA LYS A 298 22.07 3.92 -27.93
C LYS A 298 20.96 2.95 -28.41
N GLY A 299 20.16 2.44 -27.45
CA GLY A 299 19.06 1.52 -27.73
C GLY A 299 19.47 0.09 -28.18
N LYS A 300 20.73 -0.28 -28.04
CA LYS A 300 21.24 -1.60 -28.45
C LYS A 300 21.19 -2.64 -27.34
N ASN A 301 21.09 -2.22 -26.07
CA ASN A 301 21.08 -3.10 -24.92
C ASN A 301 20.31 -2.44 -23.78
N ASP A 302 19.01 -2.66 -23.75
CA ASP A 302 18.11 -2.11 -22.74
C ASP A 302 18.41 -2.63 -21.32
N TYR A 303 18.93 -3.85 -21.20
CA TYR A 303 19.37 -4.39 -19.92
C TYR A 303 20.48 -3.54 -19.28
N ALA A 304 21.52 -3.27 -20.04
CA ALA A 304 22.64 -2.44 -19.55
C ALA A 304 22.24 -0.97 -19.36
N ASP A 305 21.37 -0.46 -20.22
CA ASP A 305 20.83 0.89 -20.09
C ASP A 305 19.97 1.01 -18.82
N ASP A 306 19.10 0.04 -18.54
CA ASP A 306 18.24 0.02 -17.35
C ASP A 306 19.04 0.02 -16.05
N ILE A 307 20.08 -0.81 -15.95
CA ILE A 307 20.96 -0.86 -14.77
C ILE A 307 21.57 0.52 -14.45
N ASN A 308 22.05 1.22 -15.47
CA ASN A 308 22.68 2.53 -15.31
C ASN A 308 21.65 3.63 -15.04
N THR A 309 20.49 3.56 -15.67
CA THR A 309 19.45 4.60 -15.61
C THR A 309 19.03 4.90 -14.17
N ARG A 310 18.93 3.91 -13.30
CA ARG A 310 18.51 4.08 -11.91
C ARG A 310 19.38 5.12 -11.19
N SER A 311 20.69 4.96 -11.28
CA SER A 311 21.65 5.89 -10.71
C SER A 311 21.75 7.21 -11.49
N MET A 312 21.71 7.13 -12.84
CA MET A 312 21.79 8.31 -13.70
C MET A 312 20.59 9.26 -13.54
N MET A 313 19.39 8.70 -13.26
CA MET A 313 18.20 9.51 -12.90
C MET A 313 18.40 10.26 -11.59
N THR A 314 19.01 9.62 -10.59
CA THR A 314 19.35 10.26 -9.31
C THR A 314 20.31 11.42 -9.53
N ASN A 315 21.36 11.22 -10.29
CA ASN A 315 22.35 12.26 -10.62
C ASN A 315 21.74 13.40 -11.45
N TRP A 316 20.92 13.06 -12.45
CA TRP A 316 20.23 14.06 -13.27
C TRP A 316 19.28 14.92 -12.43
N LEU A 317 18.57 14.33 -11.47
CA LEU A 317 17.69 15.09 -10.60
C LEU A 317 18.49 15.91 -9.57
N GLY A 318 19.56 15.35 -9.00
CA GLY A 318 20.36 15.96 -7.94
C GLY A 318 21.45 16.93 -8.40
N GLY A 319 21.90 16.82 -9.64
CA GLY A 319 23.00 17.65 -10.18
C GLY A 319 22.75 19.15 -10.06
N GLY A 320 23.76 19.92 -9.66
CA GLY A 320 23.69 21.35 -9.38
C GLY A 320 23.14 21.70 -8.00
N SER A 321 22.80 20.71 -7.16
CA SER A 321 22.45 20.90 -5.74
C SER A 321 23.70 21.03 -4.87
N VAL A 322 23.53 21.36 -3.60
CA VAL A 322 24.63 21.43 -2.61
C VAL A 322 25.34 20.09 -2.45
N TYR A 323 24.65 18.97 -2.63
CA TYR A 323 25.20 17.62 -2.51
C TYR A 323 25.85 17.10 -3.81
N MET A 324 25.56 17.73 -4.96
CA MET A 324 26.16 17.39 -6.26
C MET A 324 26.53 18.67 -7.05
N PRO A 325 27.40 19.54 -6.50
CA PRO A 325 27.61 20.91 -7.03
C PRO A 325 28.34 20.98 -8.39
N ALA A 326 29.15 19.98 -8.73
CA ALA A 326 29.94 19.94 -9.93
C ALA A 326 29.28 19.22 -11.12
N MET A 327 28.01 18.85 -10.99
CA MET A 327 27.22 18.22 -12.05
C MET A 327 26.08 19.12 -12.51
N ASP A 328 25.74 19.06 -13.78
CA ASP A 328 24.51 19.66 -14.29
C ASP A 328 23.30 18.78 -14.01
N GLY A 329 22.18 19.39 -13.59
CA GLY A 329 20.95 18.65 -13.32
C GLY A 329 19.79 19.54 -12.90
N LYS A 330 18.84 18.96 -12.19
CA LYS A 330 17.60 19.60 -11.77
C LYS A 330 17.66 20.28 -10.39
N ARG A 331 18.79 20.21 -9.70
CA ARG A 331 19.09 20.87 -8.41
C ARG A 331 18.28 20.35 -7.21
N VAL A 332 17.62 19.22 -7.30
CA VAL A 332 16.95 18.60 -6.14
C VAL A 332 18.02 18.11 -5.17
N PRO A 333 18.00 18.52 -3.90
CA PRO A 333 19.10 18.20 -2.96
C PRO A 333 18.97 16.76 -2.44
N ILE A 334 19.08 15.78 -3.34
CA ILE A 334 19.15 14.36 -2.98
C ILE A 334 20.46 14.13 -2.24
N GLU A 335 20.38 13.57 -1.03
CA GLU A 335 21.51 13.36 -0.16
C GLU A 335 21.88 11.89 0.07
N LEU A 336 20.99 10.96 -0.33
CA LEU A 336 21.17 9.51 -0.16
C LEU A 336 20.55 8.76 -1.32
N SER A 337 21.19 7.64 -1.70
CA SER A 337 20.69 6.74 -2.75
C SER A 337 20.71 5.29 -2.28
N LEU A 338 19.63 4.53 -2.51
CA LEU A 338 19.53 3.13 -2.09
C LEU A 338 18.86 2.25 -3.16
N ALA A 339 19.55 1.18 -3.55
CA ALA A 339 19.02 0.10 -4.37
C ALA A 339 18.62 -1.09 -3.47
N LEU A 340 17.37 -1.53 -3.60
CA LEU A 340 16.85 -2.64 -2.80
C LEU A 340 16.66 -3.87 -3.70
N HIS A 341 17.42 -4.92 -3.41
CA HIS A 341 17.49 -6.16 -4.17
C HIS A 341 17.21 -7.38 -3.30
N SER A 342 17.03 -8.53 -3.93
CA SER A 342 17.15 -9.84 -3.33
C SER A 342 18.13 -10.69 -4.13
N ASP A 343 19.09 -11.27 -3.45
CA ASP A 343 20.19 -12.02 -4.07
C ASP A 343 19.78 -13.42 -4.51
N ALA A 344 20.67 -14.06 -5.22
CA ALA A 344 20.64 -15.49 -5.55
C ALA A 344 21.55 -16.26 -4.57
N GLY A 345 21.18 -17.50 -4.30
CA GLY A 345 21.95 -18.40 -3.45
C GLY A 345 21.12 -19.00 -2.32
N TYR A 346 21.62 -20.06 -1.76
CA TYR A 346 20.93 -20.83 -0.72
C TYR A 346 21.96 -21.63 0.10
N ASN A 347 21.60 -21.98 1.34
CA ASN A 347 22.36 -22.92 2.13
C ASN A 347 22.02 -24.37 1.73
N PRO A 348 23.01 -25.26 1.57
CA PRO A 348 22.79 -26.65 1.13
C PRO A 348 21.88 -27.46 2.08
N ASP A 349 21.73 -27.04 3.34
CA ASP A 349 20.84 -27.67 4.31
C ASP A 349 19.34 -27.46 4.03
N GLY A 350 18.99 -26.48 3.16
CA GLY A 350 17.61 -26.14 2.83
C GLY A 350 16.76 -25.63 4.01
N GLN A 351 17.37 -25.37 5.18
CA GLN A 351 16.69 -25.00 6.42
C GLN A 351 17.14 -23.65 6.99
N SER A 352 18.40 -23.31 6.82
CA SER A 352 18.96 -22.05 7.31
C SER A 352 18.84 -20.94 6.27
N THR A 353 18.56 -19.70 6.73
CA THR A 353 18.47 -18.53 5.85
C THR A 353 19.82 -18.19 5.22
N TRP A 354 19.82 -17.79 3.96
CA TRP A 354 20.98 -17.22 3.27
C TRP A 354 21.30 -15.83 3.78
N GLY A 355 20.26 -15.00 3.96
CA GLY A 355 20.30 -13.74 4.66
C GLY A 355 20.81 -12.55 3.85
N ALA A 356 21.14 -11.46 4.57
CA ALA A 356 21.43 -10.17 4.01
C ALA A 356 22.91 -9.94 3.64
N LEU A 357 23.11 -9.23 2.52
CA LEU A 357 24.40 -8.76 2.01
C LEU A 357 24.27 -7.29 1.62
N ALA A 358 25.30 -6.47 1.83
CA ALA A 358 25.33 -5.11 1.32
C ALA A 358 26.53 -4.86 0.41
N ILE A 359 26.38 -3.94 -0.52
CA ILE A 359 27.41 -3.59 -1.51
C ILE A 359 27.60 -2.07 -1.50
N CYS A 360 28.87 -1.65 -1.54
CA CYS A 360 29.29 -0.28 -1.78
C CYS A 360 30.43 -0.25 -2.81
N THR A 361 30.82 0.93 -3.24
CA THR A 361 32.03 1.17 -4.07
C THR A 361 32.80 2.34 -3.48
N THR A 362 33.97 2.07 -2.90
CA THR A 362 34.84 3.12 -2.36
C THR A 362 35.98 3.51 -3.32
N ASP A 363 36.41 2.59 -4.19
CA ASP A 363 37.47 2.79 -5.18
C ASP A 363 36.91 3.25 -6.52
N PHE A 364 36.44 4.51 -6.58
CA PHE A 364 35.98 5.17 -7.79
C PHE A 364 36.10 6.70 -7.65
N ASN A 365 36.49 7.43 -8.70
CA ASN A 365 36.74 8.88 -8.68
C ASN A 365 37.68 9.28 -7.52
N ASP A 366 38.84 8.64 -7.42
CA ASP A 366 39.83 8.85 -6.34
C ASP A 366 39.22 8.72 -4.91
N GLY A 367 38.20 7.88 -4.75
CA GLY A 367 37.51 7.65 -3.48
C GLY A 367 36.59 8.79 -3.04
N MET A 368 36.24 9.70 -3.94
CA MET A 368 35.44 10.90 -3.64
C MET A 368 34.11 10.90 -4.37
N LEU A 369 33.10 11.50 -3.73
CA LEU A 369 31.81 11.86 -4.33
C LEU A 369 31.88 13.27 -4.95
N ASN A 370 30.89 13.66 -5.72
CA ASN A 370 30.85 14.94 -6.44
C ASN A 370 30.99 16.18 -5.53
N SER A 371 30.49 16.09 -4.30
CA SER A 371 30.64 17.13 -3.27
C SER A 371 32.04 17.23 -2.67
N GLY A 372 32.92 16.28 -2.96
CA GLY A 372 34.25 16.19 -2.36
C GLY A 372 34.30 15.41 -1.02
N ILE A 373 33.19 14.82 -0.57
CA ILE A 373 33.24 13.92 0.59
C ILE A 373 33.72 12.52 0.19
N SER A 374 34.24 11.78 1.15
CA SER A 374 34.76 10.42 0.93
C SER A 374 33.63 9.43 0.61
N ARG A 375 33.84 8.51 -0.36
CA ARG A 375 32.98 7.36 -0.62
C ARG A 375 32.94 6.35 0.52
N PHE A 376 33.75 6.48 1.57
CA PHE A 376 33.61 5.71 2.80
C PHE A 376 32.26 5.94 3.48
N ALA A 377 31.60 7.09 3.29
CA ALA A 377 30.21 7.29 3.72
C ALA A 377 29.26 6.24 3.14
N SER A 378 29.43 5.84 1.88
CA SER A 378 28.68 4.74 1.26
C SER A 378 28.96 3.40 1.93
N LYS A 379 30.19 3.15 2.36
CA LYS A 379 30.56 1.92 3.06
C LYS A 379 29.96 1.84 4.47
N ASP A 380 29.98 2.94 5.20
CA ASP A 380 29.35 3.03 6.53
C ASP A 380 27.83 2.83 6.44
N PHE A 381 27.18 3.43 5.43
CA PHE A 381 25.77 3.22 5.16
C PHE A 381 25.45 1.76 4.82
N ALA A 382 26.18 1.16 3.88
CA ALA A 382 26.01 -0.24 3.49
C ALA A 382 26.20 -1.20 4.66
N LYS A 383 27.22 -0.95 5.49
CA LYS A 383 27.48 -1.73 6.71
C LYS A 383 26.33 -1.63 7.69
N ALA A 384 25.85 -0.42 7.97
CA ALA A 384 24.72 -0.19 8.87
C ALA A 384 23.45 -0.86 8.38
N LEU A 385 23.13 -0.78 7.08
CA LEU A 385 21.98 -1.45 6.48
C LEU A 385 21.99 -2.96 6.71
N ARG A 386 23.11 -3.63 6.39
CA ARG A 386 23.23 -5.06 6.57
C ARG A 386 23.15 -5.46 8.04
N ASP A 387 23.91 -4.79 8.90
CA ASP A 387 24.04 -5.19 10.30
C ASP A 387 22.73 -4.99 11.07
N ASN A 388 22.06 -3.86 10.89
CA ASN A 388 20.76 -3.58 11.52
C ASN A 388 19.66 -4.49 10.97
N LEU A 389 19.64 -4.75 9.66
CA LEU A 389 18.66 -5.68 9.07
C LEU A 389 18.81 -7.09 9.66
N VAL A 390 20.02 -7.61 9.74
CA VAL A 390 20.27 -8.92 10.34
C VAL A 390 19.87 -8.96 11.81
N GLU A 391 20.15 -7.91 12.57
CA GLU A 391 19.77 -7.80 13.98
C GLU A 391 18.25 -7.80 14.15
N ASP A 392 17.53 -6.92 13.43
CA ASP A 392 16.07 -6.82 13.53
C ASP A 392 15.36 -8.11 13.07
N MET A 393 15.86 -8.74 11.99
CA MET A 393 15.32 -10.01 11.49
C MET A 393 15.58 -11.16 12.47
N THR A 394 16.78 -11.19 13.07
CA THR A 394 17.12 -12.20 14.09
C THR A 394 16.27 -12.04 15.34
N ASN A 395 16.03 -10.81 15.77
CA ASN A 395 15.21 -10.53 16.95
C ASN A 395 13.73 -10.91 16.72
N THR A 396 13.24 -10.84 15.49
CA THR A 396 11.84 -11.12 15.15
C THR A 396 11.63 -12.59 14.78
N PHE A 397 12.47 -13.16 13.93
CA PHE A 397 12.24 -14.47 13.31
C PHE A 397 13.21 -15.57 13.78
N GLY A 398 14.13 -15.26 14.68
CA GLY A 398 15.22 -16.15 15.08
C GLY A 398 16.45 -15.97 14.19
N SER A 399 17.26 -17.02 14.02
CA SER A 399 18.51 -16.93 13.28
C SER A 399 18.31 -16.44 11.85
N PHE A 400 19.00 -15.37 11.47
CA PHE A 400 18.99 -14.80 10.13
C PHE A 400 20.42 -14.63 9.62
N GLY A 401 20.67 -15.04 8.37
CA GLY A 401 22.02 -15.08 7.78
C GLY A 401 22.64 -13.69 7.63
N LYS A 402 23.87 -13.54 8.13
CA LYS A 402 24.72 -12.36 7.91
C LYS A 402 25.80 -12.68 6.90
N ARG A 403 25.71 -12.07 5.72
CA ARG A 403 26.66 -12.25 4.64
C ARG A 403 27.70 -11.13 4.60
N TYR A 404 28.40 -11.02 3.49
CA TYR A 404 29.52 -10.10 3.32
C TYR A 404 29.05 -8.63 3.21
N LEU A 405 29.94 -7.71 3.51
CA LEU A 405 29.95 -6.35 3.04
C LEU A 405 30.91 -6.31 1.84
N TRP A 406 30.36 -6.16 0.62
CA TRP A 406 31.17 -6.12 -0.59
C TRP A 406 31.51 -4.70 -0.97
N ASP A 407 32.80 -4.41 -1.07
CA ASP A 407 33.32 -3.20 -1.68
C ASP A 407 33.73 -3.54 -3.13
N ARG A 408 32.81 -3.35 -4.06
CA ARG A 408 32.94 -3.79 -5.44
C ARG A 408 32.33 -2.79 -6.43
N ASN A 409 32.87 -2.79 -7.65
CA ASN A 409 32.49 -1.89 -8.71
C ASN A 409 31.14 -2.29 -9.38
N TYR A 410 30.01 -2.00 -8.73
CA TYR A 410 28.67 -2.12 -9.29
C TYR A 410 28.15 -0.77 -9.76
N SER A 411 27.35 -0.74 -10.84
CA SER A 411 26.83 0.51 -11.40
C SER A 411 25.98 1.30 -10.40
N GLU A 412 25.14 0.60 -9.62
CA GLU A 412 24.22 1.21 -8.66
C GLU A 412 24.89 1.74 -7.38
N THR A 413 26.19 1.43 -7.18
CA THR A 413 26.98 1.97 -6.05
C THR A 413 28.12 2.87 -6.51
N ARG A 414 28.58 2.72 -7.76
CA ARG A 414 29.62 3.53 -8.36
C ARG A 414 29.11 4.85 -8.93
N LEU A 415 27.96 4.77 -9.66
CA LEU A 415 27.46 5.92 -10.43
C LEU A 415 26.78 6.98 -9.58
N PRO A 416 26.04 6.69 -8.50
CA PRO A 416 25.49 7.75 -7.67
C PRO A 416 26.59 8.61 -7.07
N GLU A 417 26.38 9.91 -7.07
CA GLU A 417 27.33 10.91 -6.56
C GLU A 417 26.95 11.44 -5.16
N VAL A 418 26.18 10.64 -4.43
CA VAL A 418 25.85 10.78 -3.00
C VAL A 418 26.12 9.46 -2.29
N PRO A 419 26.16 9.41 -0.94
CA PRO A 419 26.25 8.16 -0.20
C PRO A 419 25.21 7.14 -0.70
N SER A 420 25.67 5.95 -1.07
CA SER A 420 24.85 4.99 -1.79
C SER A 420 25.20 3.55 -1.43
N ALA A 421 24.19 2.67 -1.47
CA ALA A 421 24.37 1.25 -1.24
C ALA A 421 23.40 0.43 -2.11
N ILE A 422 23.76 -0.84 -2.34
CA ILE A 422 22.82 -1.91 -2.64
C ILE A 422 22.64 -2.70 -1.35
N ILE A 423 21.41 -2.99 -0.97
CA ILE A 423 21.06 -3.98 0.04
C ILE A 423 20.39 -5.17 -0.64
N GLU A 424 21.03 -6.31 -0.57
CA GLU A 424 20.45 -7.62 -0.86
C GLU A 424 19.77 -8.08 0.43
N MET A 425 18.48 -7.83 0.53
CA MET A 425 17.73 -8.00 1.78
C MET A 425 17.70 -9.44 2.26
N LEU A 426 17.76 -10.39 1.33
CA LEU A 426 17.71 -11.84 1.51
C LEU A 426 17.90 -12.52 0.16
N SER A 427 17.75 -13.85 0.05
CA SER A 427 17.83 -14.56 -1.22
C SER A 427 16.46 -15.04 -1.71
N HIS A 428 16.12 -14.67 -2.96
CA HIS A 428 14.91 -15.18 -3.63
C HIS A 428 15.03 -16.63 -4.11
N GLN A 429 16.22 -17.27 -4.01
CA GLN A 429 16.45 -18.69 -4.29
C GLN A 429 16.39 -19.56 -3.03
N SER A 430 16.45 -18.96 -1.84
CA SER A 430 16.42 -19.67 -0.57
C SER A 430 14.98 -19.76 -0.05
N PHE A 431 14.45 -20.97 0.08
CA PHE A 431 13.12 -21.15 0.63
C PHE A 431 12.99 -20.61 2.07
N PRO A 432 13.92 -20.86 3.00
CA PRO A 432 13.86 -20.28 4.35
C PRO A 432 13.81 -18.75 4.35
N ASP A 433 14.54 -18.09 3.44
CA ASP A 433 14.47 -16.64 3.25
C ASP A 433 13.09 -16.22 2.74
N MET A 434 12.60 -16.88 1.68
CA MET A 434 11.31 -16.54 1.07
C MET A 434 10.13 -16.85 1.97
N ARG A 435 10.22 -17.84 2.83
CA ARG A 435 9.21 -18.12 3.86
C ARG A 435 8.99 -16.93 4.80
N ILE A 436 10.08 -16.28 5.22
CA ILE A 436 10.02 -15.04 6.01
C ILE A 436 9.56 -13.87 5.12
N ALA A 437 10.12 -13.77 3.93
CA ALA A 437 9.93 -12.62 3.04
C ALA A 437 8.53 -12.53 2.42
N GLN A 438 7.85 -13.65 2.22
CA GLN A 438 6.46 -13.65 1.75
C GLN A 438 5.46 -13.38 2.88
N ASP A 439 5.85 -13.57 4.14
CA ASP A 439 5.03 -13.16 5.29
C ASP A 439 4.98 -11.62 5.35
N PRO A 440 3.79 -11.00 5.40
CA PRO A 440 3.67 -9.55 5.50
C PRO A 440 4.35 -8.94 6.73
N MET A 441 4.47 -9.68 7.85
CA MET A 441 5.26 -9.24 9.00
C MET A 441 6.77 -9.21 8.67
N GLY A 442 7.26 -10.17 7.86
CA GLY A 442 8.64 -10.15 7.35
C GLY A 442 8.90 -8.92 6.48
N LYS A 443 7.98 -8.60 5.56
CA LYS A 443 8.07 -7.40 4.70
C LYS A 443 8.06 -6.11 5.51
N PHE A 444 7.18 -6.02 6.51
CA PHE A 444 7.12 -4.87 7.42
C PHE A 444 8.41 -4.73 8.23
N THR A 445 8.96 -5.82 8.78
CA THR A 445 10.19 -5.81 9.57
C THR A 445 11.39 -5.37 8.74
N ILE A 446 11.53 -5.90 7.51
CA ILE A 446 12.58 -5.48 6.57
C ILE A 446 12.47 -3.98 6.28
N ALA A 447 11.29 -3.51 5.90
CA ALA A 447 11.07 -2.09 5.59
C ALA A 447 11.36 -1.18 6.80
N ARG A 448 10.89 -1.58 8.00
CA ARG A 448 11.10 -0.80 9.22
C ARG A 448 12.58 -0.75 9.63
N SER A 449 13.31 -1.84 9.47
CA SER A 449 14.75 -1.89 9.73
C SER A 449 15.54 -0.96 8.81
N ILE A 450 15.22 -0.98 7.52
CA ILE A 450 15.83 -0.09 6.52
C ILE A 450 15.47 1.38 6.80
N TYR A 451 14.20 1.68 7.10
CA TYR A 451 13.77 3.02 7.50
C TYR A 451 14.53 3.53 8.72
N LYS A 452 14.64 2.73 9.79
CA LYS A 452 15.39 3.10 11.00
C LYS A 452 16.86 3.37 10.69
N THR A 453 17.44 2.55 9.83
CA THR A 453 18.85 2.71 9.42
C THR A 453 19.07 3.99 8.62
N ILE A 454 18.19 4.30 7.66
CA ILE A 454 18.26 5.56 6.90
C ILE A 454 18.11 6.75 7.85
N LEU A 455 17.11 6.71 8.75
CA LEU A 455 16.91 7.77 9.75
C LEU A 455 18.15 8.02 10.59
N ARG A 456 18.73 6.96 11.17
CA ARG A 456 19.93 7.07 12.02
C ARG A 456 21.15 7.57 11.24
N PHE A 457 21.34 7.06 10.02
CA PHE A 457 22.46 7.44 9.16
C PHE A 457 22.37 8.92 8.78
N VAL A 458 21.24 9.37 8.22
CA VAL A 458 21.03 10.77 7.81
C VAL A 458 21.16 11.71 9.01
N SER A 459 20.53 11.37 10.15
CA SER A 459 20.65 12.21 11.36
C SER A 459 22.10 12.31 11.87
N SER A 460 22.85 11.19 11.82
CA SER A 460 24.29 11.21 12.19
C SER A 460 25.11 12.05 11.23
N ASP A 461 24.83 11.99 9.93
CA ASP A 461 25.57 12.73 8.91
C ASP A 461 25.41 14.27 9.05
N HIS A 462 24.33 14.71 9.70
CA HIS A 462 24.00 16.11 9.96
C HIS A 462 24.13 16.51 11.43
N ASP A 463 24.62 15.62 12.30
CA ASP A 463 24.72 15.83 13.75
C ASP A 463 23.38 16.22 14.41
N GLU A 464 22.30 15.56 13.96
CA GLU A 464 20.94 15.81 14.43
C GLU A 464 20.43 14.67 15.33
N PRO A 465 19.60 14.97 16.34
CA PRO A 465 18.92 13.93 17.09
C PRO A 465 17.85 13.25 16.24
N TYR A 466 17.59 11.97 16.50
CA TYR A 466 16.53 11.22 15.83
C TYR A 466 15.52 10.61 16.79
N VAL A 467 14.30 10.47 16.32
CA VAL A 467 13.20 9.74 16.96
C VAL A 467 12.54 8.86 15.89
N VAL A 468 12.36 7.59 16.19
CA VAL A 468 11.67 6.67 15.29
C VAL A 468 10.16 6.89 15.37
N GLN A 469 9.46 6.89 14.24
CA GLN A 469 8.00 7.00 14.20
C GLN A 469 7.32 5.87 14.97
N PRO A 470 6.12 6.11 15.57
CA PRO A 470 5.41 5.10 16.36
C PRO A 470 4.90 3.93 15.52
N LEU A 471 4.44 2.87 16.19
CA LEU A 471 3.58 1.84 15.60
C LEU A 471 2.12 2.31 15.57
N ALA A 472 1.32 1.69 14.69
CA ALA A 472 -0.10 1.98 14.57
C ALA A 472 -0.84 1.74 15.90
N PRO A 473 -1.83 2.56 16.27
CA PRO A 473 -2.70 2.30 17.42
C PRO A 473 -3.49 1.00 17.24
N ASN A 474 -3.84 0.35 18.34
CA ASN A 474 -4.68 -0.85 18.36
C ASN A 474 -5.86 -0.71 19.34
N HIS A 475 -6.68 -1.74 19.50
CA HIS A 475 -7.88 -1.72 20.36
C HIS A 475 -8.82 -0.55 20.02
N PHE A 476 -8.93 -0.17 18.77
CA PHE A 476 -9.73 0.96 18.34
C PHE A 476 -11.23 0.68 18.51
N SER A 477 -11.97 1.66 19.02
CA SER A 477 -13.43 1.60 19.13
C SER A 477 -14.07 2.96 18.91
N VAL A 478 -15.27 2.96 18.34
CA VAL A 478 -16.12 4.13 18.10
C VAL A 478 -17.50 3.81 18.63
N GLU A 479 -17.85 4.37 19.80
CA GLU A 479 -19.13 4.20 20.46
C GLU A 479 -19.97 5.47 20.31
N VAL A 480 -21.29 5.33 20.10
CA VAL A 480 -22.22 6.46 19.89
C VAL A 480 -23.19 6.53 21.03
N ASP A 481 -23.29 7.68 21.69
CA ASP A 481 -24.23 7.93 22.80
C ASP A 481 -25.62 8.35 22.28
N GLU A 482 -26.56 8.52 23.20
CA GLU A 482 -27.95 8.92 22.91
C GLU A 482 -28.08 10.38 22.47
N LEU A 483 -27.06 11.19 22.73
CA LEU A 483 -26.98 12.59 22.31
C LEU A 483 -26.31 12.75 20.95
N GLY A 484 -25.79 11.65 20.35
CA GLY A 484 -25.11 11.64 19.05
C GLY A 484 -23.65 12.07 19.13
N TYR A 485 -22.98 11.91 20.26
CA TYR A 485 -21.53 12.01 20.32
C TYR A 485 -20.90 10.63 20.03
N ALA A 486 -19.95 10.61 19.11
CA ALA A 486 -19.08 9.49 18.93
C ALA A 486 -17.87 9.61 19.84
N SER A 487 -17.64 8.61 20.69
CA SER A 487 -16.45 8.49 21.54
C SER A 487 -15.49 7.51 20.89
N LEU A 488 -14.37 8.01 20.40
CA LEU A 488 -13.29 7.25 19.80
C LEU A 488 -12.25 6.94 20.86
N THR A 489 -11.88 5.67 21.05
CA THR A 489 -10.85 5.26 22.01
C THR A 489 -9.90 4.25 21.38
N TRP A 490 -8.64 4.27 21.78
CA TRP A 490 -7.59 3.37 21.28
C TRP A 490 -6.48 3.17 22.30
N ASN A 491 -5.57 2.24 22.04
CA ASN A 491 -4.34 2.08 22.81
C ASN A 491 -3.12 2.46 21.97
N ALA A 492 -2.10 3.00 22.63
CA ALA A 492 -0.77 3.09 22.06
C ALA A 492 -0.17 1.68 21.91
N GLN A 493 0.39 1.39 20.76
CA GLN A 493 1.23 0.22 20.57
C GLN A 493 2.69 0.62 20.81
N LEU A 494 3.36 -0.02 21.77
CA LEU A 494 4.76 0.24 22.07
C LEU A 494 5.66 -0.68 21.26
N ASP A 495 6.72 -0.12 20.68
CA ASP A 495 7.78 -0.88 20.04
C ASP A 495 8.78 -1.30 21.13
N LYS A 496 8.86 -2.60 21.41
CA LYS A 496 9.74 -3.14 22.46
C LYS A 496 11.22 -3.03 22.09
N THR A 497 11.52 -2.96 20.81
CA THR A 497 12.89 -2.90 20.28
C THR A 497 13.35 -1.47 20.02
N GLU A 498 12.44 -0.48 20.06
CA GLU A 498 12.73 0.91 19.72
C GLU A 498 12.09 1.87 20.73
N PRO A 499 12.78 2.18 21.85
CA PRO A 499 12.22 3.02 22.92
C PRO A 499 11.84 4.44 22.48
N THR A 500 12.48 4.98 21.42
CA THR A 500 12.20 6.31 20.90
C THR A 500 10.84 6.38 20.18
N ALA A 501 10.32 5.24 19.71
CA ALA A 501 9.07 5.13 18.94
C ALA A 501 7.79 5.31 19.78
N LYS A 502 7.89 5.92 20.96
CA LYS A 502 6.73 6.15 21.83
C LYS A 502 5.83 7.26 21.27
N PRO A 503 4.51 7.04 21.12
CA PRO A 503 3.58 8.09 20.73
C PRO A 503 3.53 9.24 21.76
N THR A 504 3.44 10.49 21.26
CA THR A 504 3.22 11.70 22.07
C THR A 504 1.88 12.37 21.79
N SER A 505 1.30 12.03 20.62
CA SER A 505 -0.01 12.51 20.16
C SER A 505 -0.57 11.56 19.11
N TYR A 506 -1.76 11.88 18.62
CA TYR A 506 -2.45 11.10 17.60
C TYR A 506 -3.12 12.03 16.59
N ILE A 507 -3.41 11.51 15.41
CA ILE A 507 -4.23 12.16 14.40
C ILE A 507 -5.47 11.31 14.18
N VAL A 508 -6.63 11.92 14.30
CA VAL A 508 -7.91 11.33 13.95
C VAL A 508 -8.30 11.85 12.57
N TYR A 509 -8.39 10.94 11.60
CA TYR A 509 -8.90 11.20 10.26
C TYR A 509 -10.37 10.85 10.20
N GLN A 510 -11.16 11.70 9.55
CA GLN A 510 -12.60 11.55 9.40
C GLN A 510 -13.00 11.64 7.93
N ALA A 511 -13.96 10.79 7.52
CA ALA A 511 -14.64 10.86 6.25
C ALA A 511 -16.15 10.77 6.46
N GLU A 512 -16.95 11.41 5.60
CA GLU A 512 -18.41 11.31 5.60
C GLU A 512 -18.88 10.41 4.44
N GLY A 513 -19.64 9.38 4.74
CA GLY A 513 -20.22 8.46 3.76
C GLY A 513 -19.16 7.81 2.86
N LYS A 514 -19.21 8.10 1.57
CA LYS A 514 -18.26 7.68 0.54
C LYS A 514 -17.21 8.77 0.22
N GLY A 515 -17.19 9.88 0.97
CA GLY A 515 -16.22 10.95 0.81
C GLY A 515 -14.81 10.55 1.17
N GLY A 516 -13.83 11.37 0.80
CA GLY A 516 -12.43 11.19 1.18
C GLY A 516 -12.18 11.51 2.66
N PHE A 517 -11.11 10.95 3.20
CA PHE A 517 -10.63 11.36 4.52
C PHE A 517 -10.08 12.79 4.47
N ASP A 518 -10.36 13.55 5.53
CA ASP A 518 -9.80 14.88 5.75
C ASP A 518 -8.29 14.85 6.01
N ASN A 519 -7.68 16.01 6.26
CA ASN A 519 -6.25 16.09 6.58
C ASN A 519 -5.93 15.77 8.04
N GLY A 520 -6.94 15.37 8.83
CA GLY A 520 -6.83 14.90 10.19
C GLY A 520 -6.84 15.99 11.26
N THR A 521 -7.31 15.60 12.43
CA THR A 521 -7.33 16.43 13.67
C THR A 521 -6.32 15.87 14.65
N MET A 522 -5.40 16.72 15.11
CA MET A 522 -4.38 16.32 16.08
C MET A 522 -4.93 16.33 17.50
N VAL A 523 -4.71 15.24 18.25
CA VAL A 523 -5.14 15.05 19.64
C VAL A 523 -3.99 14.51 20.49
N ARG A 524 -3.96 14.91 21.79
CA ARG A 524 -2.91 14.49 22.73
C ARG A 524 -3.33 13.34 23.64
N SER A 525 -4.59 12.97 23.58
CA SER A 525 -5.20 11.89 24.36
C SER A 525 -5.47 10.69 23.45
N ASN A 526 -5.61 9.52 24.04
CA ASN A 526 -6.11 8.31 23.36
C ASN A 526 -7.65 8.20 23.39
N ILE A 527 -8.32 9.33 23.59
CA ILE A 527 -9.78 9.51 23.53
C ILE A 527 -10.07 10.77 22.72
N TYR A 528 -11.05 10.68 21.82
CA TYR A 528 -11.56 11.81 21.05
C TYR A 528 -13.08 11.72 20.95
N ASN A 529 -13.75 12.83 21.22
CA ASN A 529 -15.21 12.92 21.14
C ASN A 529 -15.60 13.90 20.03
N VAL A 530 -16.51 13.48 19.18
CA VAL A 530 -17.02 14.29 18.07
C VAL A 530 -18.54 14.18 17.97
N LYS A 531 -19.20 15.30 17.72
CA LYS A 531 -20.66 15.34 17.49
C LYS A 531 -20.95 14.88 16.07
N LEU A 532 -21.78 13.86 15.91
CA LEU A 532 -22.26 13.39 14.62
C LEU A 532 -23.52 14.16 14.20
N GLU A 533 -23.63 14.46 12.93
CA GLU A 533 -24.89 14.92 12.34
C GLU A 533 -25.86 13.76 12.18
N PRO A 534 -27.14 13.91 12.55
CA PRO A 534 -28.14 12.86 12.44
C PRO A 534 -28.26 12.30 11.02
N GLY A 535 -28.29 10.97 10.90
CA GLY A 535 -28.48 10.27 9.63
C GLY A 535 -27.25 10.22 8.72
N LYS A 536 -26.13 10.81 9.10
CA LYS A 536 -24.88 10.78 8.35
C LYS A 536 -23.97 9.65 8.85
N LEU A 537 -23.43 8.88 7.93
CA LEU A 537 -22.42 7.87 8.20
C LEU A 537 -21.04 8.53 8.22
N TYR A 538 -20.27 8.27 9.27
CA TYR A 538 -18.88 8.72 9.43
C TYR A 538 -17.94 7.52 9.52
N ASN A 539 -16.76 7.70 8.94
CA ASN A 539 -15.67 6.73 8.98
C ASN A 539 -14.46 7.38 9.65
N PHE A 540 -13.79 6.65 10.52
CA PHE A 540 -12.67 7.13 11.30
C PHE A 540 -11.49 6.18 11.24
N ARG A 541 -10.28 6.71 11.24
CA ARG A 541 -9.04 5.99 11.47
C ARG A 541 -8.10 6.87 12.29
N VAL A 542 -7.18 6.25 13.02
CA VAL A 542 -6.28 6.96 13.93
C VAL A 542 -4.84 6.57 13.63
N ALA A 543 -3.96 7.54 13.54
CA ALA A 543 -2.51 7.33 13.48
C ALA A 543 -1.84 7.90 14.74
N ALA A 544 -0.77 7.26 15.17
CA ALA A 544 0.07 7.73 16.27
C ALA A 544 1.17 8.64 15.75
N VAL A 545 1.53 9.68 16.52
CA VAL A 545 2.54 10.68 16.12
C VAL A 545 3.52 10.93 17.25
N ASN A 546 4.77 11.18 16.89
CA ASN A 546 5.81 11.72 17.74
C ASN A 546 6.70 12.69 16.94
N GLN A 547 7.83 13.11 17.48
CA GLN A 547 8.77 14.01 16.82
C GLN A 547 9.42 13.38 15.56
N GLY A 548 9.45 12.05 15.46
CA GLY A 548 10.01 11.29 14.34
C GLY A 548 9.05 11.09 13.18
N GLY A 549 7.75 11.35 13.39
CA GLY A 549 6.75 11.21 12.31
C GLY A 549 5.46 10.51 12.73
N GLU A 550 4.72 10.07 11.74
CA GLU A 550 3.41 9.43 11.85
C GLU A 550 3.50 7.92 11.60
N SER A 551 2.73 7.14 12.33
CA SER A 551 2.57 5.70 12.10
C SER A 551 1.71 5.39 10.87
N PHE A 552 1.65 4.12 10.47
CA PHE A 552 0.51 3.62 9.72
C PHE A 552 -0.78 3.87 10.52
N PRO A 553 -1.94 4.06 9.85
CA PRO A 553 -3.22 4.21 10.54
C PRO A 553 -3.69 2.89 11.16
N SER A 554 -4.61 3.00 12.12
CA SER A 554 -5.47 1.89 12.56
C SER A 554 -6.36 1.40 11.42
N GLU A 555 -7.10 0.32 11.66
CA GLU A 555 -8.26 -0.01 10.86
C GLU A 555 -9.26 1.14 10.76
N THR A 556 -10.08 1.16 9.71
CA THR A 556 -11.18 2.11 9.58
C THR A 556 -12.40 1.59 10.32
N LEU A 557 -12.97 2.41 11.20
CA LEU A 557 -14.22 2.14 11.91
C LEU A 557 -15.28 3.14 11.52
N SER A 558 -16.54 2.74 11.59
CA SER A 558 -17.69 3.54 11.15
C SER A 558 -18.66 3.82 12.28
N ALA A 559 -19.35 4.97 12.21
CA ALA A 559 -20.37 5.35 13.16
C ALA A 559 -21.52 6.12 12.49
N LEU A 560 -22.74 5.93 12.97
CA LEU A 560 -23.91 6.67 12.54
C LEU A 560 -24.82 6.94 13.75
N TYR A 561 -25.25 8.17 13.91
CA TYR A 561 -26.27 8.56 14.86
C TYR A 561 -27.62 8.71 14.19
N ASN A 562 -28.61 7.93 14.64
CA ASN A 562 -30.01 8.07 14.24
C ASN A 562 -30.87 8.42 15.46
N PRO A 563 -31.34 9.66 15.61
CA PRO A 563 -32.09 10.08 16.80
C PRO A 563 -33.47 9.43 16.91
N THR A 564 -33.98 8.83 15.84
CA THR A 564 -35.27 8.10 15.86
C THR A 564 -35.10 6.62 16.17
N ALA A 565 -33.88 6.11 16.18
CA ALA A 565 -33.58 4.72 16.50
C ALA A 565 -33.60 4.47 18.01
N THR A 566 -34.35 3.46 18.41
CA THR A 566 -34.35 2.95 19.79
C THR A 566 -33.22 1.95 20.05
N ASN A 567 -32.55 1.52 18.98
CA ASN A 567 -31.61 0.40 19.01
C ASN A 567 -30.31 0.75 18.25
N LYS A 568 -29.21 0.18 18.74
CA LYS A 568 -27.87 0.33 18.17
C LYS A 568 -27.35 -1.02 17.68
N ILE A 569 -26.65 -0.99 16.53
CA ILE A 569 -25.91 -2.15 16.00
C ILE A 569 -24.41 -1.91 16.23
N LEU A 570 -23.72 -2.94 16.70
CA LEU A 570 -22.26 -2.95 16.79
C LEU A 570 -21.68 -3.75 15.65
N ILE A 571 -20.74 -3.14 14.90
CA ILE A 571 -19.90 -3.85 13.95
C ILE A 571 -18.57 -4.15 14.64
N VAL A 572 -18.15 -5.40 14.63
CA VAL A 572 -16.87 -5.86 15.21
C VAL A 572 -15.97 -6.34 14.08
N ASN A 573 -14.88 -5.61 13.83
CA ASN A 573 -13.86 -6.06 12.91
C ASN A 573 -12.96 -7.10 13.62
N ASN A 574 -13.01 -8.34 13.14
CA ASN A 574 -12.14 -9.43 13.58
C ASN A 574 -11.23 -9.92 12.44
N PHE A 575 -11.25 -9.28 11.28
CA PHE A 575 -10.41 -9.62 10.16
C PHE A 575 -9.11 -8.80 10.19
N HIS A 576 -8.08 -9.36 10.84
CA HIS A 576 -6.75 -8.77 10.95
C HIS A 576 -5.68 -9.55 10.18
N ARG A 577 -6.01 -10.75 9.69
CA ARG A 577 -5.07 -11.66 9.04
C ARG A 577 -4.36 -11.00 7.85
N LEU A 578 -3.04 -11.09 7.88
CA LEU A 578 -2.11 -10.89 6.77
C LEU A 578 -1.23 -12.14 6.70
N ALA A 579 -1.15 -12.77 5.53
CA ALA A 579 -0.46 -14.06 5.40
C ALA A 579 0.19 -14.21 4.03
N SER A 580 1.29 -14.96 3.98
CA SER A 580 1.82 -15.52 2.73
C SER A 580 0.84 -16.54 2.14
N PRO A 581 1.03 -16.99 0.89
CA PRO A 581 0.37 -18.19 0.41
C PRO A 581 0.72 -19.39 1.30
N GLN A 582 -0.13 -20.43 1.24
CA GLN A 582 0.05 -21.65 2.03
C GLN A 582 1.48 -22.17 1.96
N VAL A 583 2.14 -22.25 3.11
CA VAL A 583 3.48 -22.80 3.23
C VAL A 583 3.41 -24.32 3.21
N VAL A 584 4.25 -24.92 2.38
CA VAL A 584 4.51 -26.36 2.35
C VAL A 584 5.97 -26.58 2.69
N ASP A 585 6.26 -27.30 3.78
CA ASP A 585 7.62 -27.52 4.27
C ASP A 585 7.70 -28.88 4.97
N ASN A 586 8.31 -29.85 4.31
CA ASN A 586 8.57 -31.18 4.86
C ASN A 586 9.82 -31.80 4.22
N ASP A 587 10.15 -33.03 4.58
CA ASP A 587 11.38 -33.72 4.17
C ASP A 587 11.51 -33.92 2.64
N SER A 588 10.46 -33.71 1.86
CA SER A 588 10.42 -34.00 0.42
C SER A 588 10.10 -32.77 -0.43
N ILE A 589 9.31 -31.84 0.09
CA ILE A 589 8.81 -30.69 -0.67
C ILE A 589 8.86 -29.40 0.13
N GLN A 590 9.21 -28.30 -0.55
CA GLN A 590 9.24 -26.94 0.00
C GLN A 590 8.64 -25.94 -0.99
N GLY A 591 7.89 -24.97 -0.48
CA GLY A 591 7.34 -23.89 -1.28
C GLY A 591 6.03 -23.31 -0.80
N PHE A 592 5.29 -22.74 -1.78
CA PHE A 592 4.02 -22.08 -1.56
C PHE A 592 2.93 -22.68 -2.43
N ASP A 593 1.91 -23.25 -1.81
CA ASP A 593 0.75 -23.82 -2.51
C ASP A 593 -0.38 -22.78 -2.60
N PHE A 594 -0.36 -22.06 -3.70
CA PHE A 594 -1.31 -20.98 -3.98
C PHE A 594 -2.76 -21.48 -4.15
N ASP A 595 -2.95 -22.73 -4.50
CA ASP A 595 -4.28 -23.32 -4.68
C ASP A 595 -4.92 -23.70 -3.34
N GLN A 596 -4.10 -24.03 -2.32
CA GLN A 596 -4.61 -24.28 -0.97
C GLN A 596 -4.97 -22.99 -0.25
N ASP A 597 -4.16 -21.95 -0.37
CA ASP A 597 -4.44 -20.62 0.14
C ASP A 597 -3.55 -19.60 -0.59
N PRO A 598 -4.12 -18.61 -1.29
CA PRO A 598 -3.34 -17.55 -1.92
C PRO A 598 -2.72 -16.55 -0.93
N GLY A 599 -3.03 -16.70 0.37
CA GLY A 599 -2.64 -15.74 1.38
C GLY A 599 -3.49 -14.47 1.39
N VAL A 600 -3.08 -13.51 2.20
CA VAL A 600 -3.75 -12.21 2.34
C VAL A 600 -2.68 -11.13 2.40
N SER A 601 -2.51 -10.37 1.32
CA SER A 601 -1.57 -9.24 1.29
C SER A 601 -2.09 -8.03 2.07
N TYR A 602 -1.17 -7.14 2.47
CA TYR A 602 -1.54 -5.81 2.95
C TYR A 602 -1.98 -4.94 1.77
N GLY A 603 -3.28 -4.69 1.67
CA GLY A 603 -3.86 -3.96 0.55
C GLY A 603 -3.60 -4.63 -0.80
N LEU A 604 -3.46 -3.82 -1.84
CA LEU A 604 -3.20 -4.28 -3.22
C LEU A 604 -1.77 -4.78 -3.37
N THR A 605 -1.57 -5.85 -4.15
CA THR A 605 -0.24 -6.34 -4.54
C THR A 605 -0.17 -6.68 -6.02
N ALA A 606 1.01 -6.48 -6.63
CA ALA A 606 1.37 -6.94 -7.97
C ALA A 606 2.56 -7.93 -7.92
N GLY A 607 2.81 -8.52 -6.76
CA GLY A 607 4.03 -9.30 -6.48
C GLY A 607 4.04 -10.72 -7.04
N TRP A 608 2.96 -11.19 -7.66
CA TRP A 608 2.85 -12.58 -8.08
C TRP A 608 3.21 -12.74 -9.56
N SER A 609 4.13 -13.67 -9.87
CA SER A 609 4.41 -14.11 -11.24
C SER A 609 3.48 -15.23 -11.68
N GLY A 610 3.20 -16.17 -10.80
CA GLY A 610 2.37 -17.36 -11.06
C GLY A 610 2.52 -18.41 -9.96
N LYS A 611 1.84 -19.54 -10.12
CA LYS A 611 1.87 -20.64 -9.14
C LYS A 611 3.20 -21.36 -9.19
N GLN A 612 3.68 -21.83 -8.03
CA GLN A 612 4.83 -22.69 -7.94
C GLN A 612 4.53 -24.04 -8.64
N ARG A 613 5.51 -24.56 -9.39
CA ARG A 613 5.41 -25.77 -10.21
C ARG A 613 6.33 -26.87 -9.72
N VAL A 614 7.46 -26.53 -9.08
CA VAL A 614 8.45 -27.48 -8.62
C VAL A 614 8.66 -27.29 -7.12
N PHE A 615 8.29 -28.30 -6.34
CA PHE A 615 8.36 -28.31 -4.88
C PHE A 615 9.44 -29.26 -4.34
N ASP A 616 10.02 -30.13 -5.18
CA ASP A 616 10.97 -31.16 -4.77
C ASP A 616 12.28 -30.55 -4.28
N ILE A 617 12.63 -30.80 -3.02
CA ILE A 617 13.85 -30.26 -2.38
C ILE A 617 15.15 -30.78 -3.03
N HIS A 618 15.10 -31.94 -3.67
CA HIS A 618 16.25 -32.51 -4.40
C HIS A 618 16.54 -31.77 -5.72
N ARG A 619 15.64 -30.87 -6.12
CA ARG A 619 15.81 -29.97 -7.27
C ARG A 619 16.46 -28.64 -6.91
N MET A 620 16.87 -28.45 -5.65
CA MET A 620 17.60 -27.26 -5.20
C MET A 620 18.89 -27.08 -5.98
N GLY A 621 19.20 -25.85 -6.42
CA GLY A 621 20.40 -25.52 -7.19
C GLY A 621 20.34 -25.87 -8.66
N ILE A 622 19.25 -26.45 -9.16
CA ILE A 622 19.05 -26.66 -10.60
C ILE A 622 18.52 -25.36 -11.20
N GLU A 623 19.26 -24.81 -12.16
CA GLU A 623 18.90 -23.56 -12.83
C GLU A 623 17.60 -23.65 -13.63
N SER A 624 16.96 -22.52 -13.85
CA SER A 624 15.80 -22.29 -14.70
C SER A 624 14.51 -23.02 -14.28
N SER A 625 13.66 -23.34 -15.26
CA SER A 625 12.32 -23.91 -15.11
C SER A 625 12.23 -25.30 -14.45
N SER A 626 13.34 -25.90 -14.08
CA SER A 626 13.36 -27.23 -13.46
C SER A 626 13.81 -27.25 -12.02
N GLY A 627 14.22 -26.09 -11.44
CA GLY A 627 14.73 -25.98 -10.07
C GLY A 627 13.64 -25.88 -9.02
N LEU A 628 14.05 -26.08 -7.75
CA LEU A 628 13.18 -25.83 -6.60
C LEU A 628 12.58 -24.43 -6.66
N GLY A 629 11.30 -24.32 -6.41
CA GLY A 629 10.59 -23.05 -6.37
C GLY A 629 10.14 -22.51 -7.72
N TYR A 630 10.54 -23.14 -8.85
CA TYR A 630 10.13 -22.68 -10.18
C TYR A 630 8.63 -22.44 -10.26
N SER A 631 8.25 -21.26 -10.76
CA SER A 631 6.88 -20.76 -10.81
C SER A 631 6.47 -20.35 -12.22
N GLY A 632 5.16 -20.32 -12.45
CA GLY A 632 4.57 -19.86 -13.70
C GLY A 632 4.69 -18.34 -13.91
N ASN A 633 4.10 -17.87 -15.02
CA ASN A 633 4.05 -16.44 -15.38
C ASN A 633 2.61 -15.96 -15.62
N GLU A 634 1.63 -16.77 -15.28
CA GLU A 634 0.21 -16.55 -15.57
C GLU A 634 -0.41 -15.40 -14.75
N MET A 635 0.24 -14.97 -13.67
CA MET A 635 -0.23 -13.87 -12.84
C MET A 635 0.58 -12.58 -13.02
N ALA A 636 1.64 -12.60 -13.81
CA ALA A 636 2.49 -11.44 -14.02
C ALA A 636 1.72 -10.26 -14.62
N GLY A 637 1.76 -9.11 -13.95
CA GLY A 637 0.98 -7.92 -14.32
C GLY A 637 -0.46 -7.90 -13.80
N GLN A 638 -0.90 -8.94 -13.08
CA GLN A 638 -2.17 -8.94 -12.38
C GLN A 638 -2.01 -8.34 -11.00
N PHE A 639 -3.00 -7.55 -10.59
CA PHE A 639 -3.10 -6.98 -9.26
C PHE A 639 -4.11 -7.78 -8.44
N VAL A 640 -3.76 -8.06 -7.20
CA VAL A 640 -4.57 -8.82 -6.26
C VAL A 640 -4.83 -7.99 -5.02
N ALA A 641 -6.11 -7.77 -4.71
CA ALA A 641 -6.51 -7.10 -3.49
C ALA A 641 -6.42 -8.06 -2.29
N GLY A 642 -5.90 -7.56 -1.17
CA GLY A 642 -5.85 -8.21 0.12
C GLY A 642 -6.64 -7.46 1.18
N ASN A 643 -6.18 -7.52 2.43
CA ASN A 643 -6.83 -6.80 3.54
C ASN A 643 -6.35 -5.34 3.57
N ASP A 644 -7.26 -4.41 3.36
CA ASP A 644 -7.03 -2.97 3.43
C ASP A 644 -7.57 -2.33 4.72
N PHE A 645 -8.12 -3.14 5.62
CA PHE A 645 -8.68 -2.76 6.92
C PHE A 645 -9.84 -1.74 6.84
N ASN A 646 -10.61 -1.74 5.74
CA ASN A 646 -11.76 -0.82 5.55
C ASN A 646 -13.13 -1.53 5.56
N HIS A 647 -13.22 -2.80 5.86
CA HIS A 647 -14.42 -3.63 5.67
C HIS A 647 -15.61 -3.21 6.53
N THR A 648 -15.39 -2.55 7.67
CA THR A 648 -16.48 -1.99 8.49
C THR A 648 -17.31 -0.95 7.72
N VAL A 649 -16.69 -0.24 6.76
CA VAL A 649 -17.37 0.78 5.94
C VAL A 649 -18.48 0.15 5.09
N GLU A 650 -18.22 -0.99 4.47
CA GLU A 650 -19.18 -1.69 3.61
C GLU A 650 -20.36 -2.24 4.42
N HIS A 651 -20.10 -2.79 5.61
CA HIS A 651 -21.12 -3.25 6.54
C HIS A 651 -21.95 -2.08 7.07
N ALA A 652 -21.30 -0.99 7.48
CA ALA A 652 -21.99 0.21 7.98
C ALA A 652 -22.87 0.84 6.91
N GLN A 653 -22.43 0.95 5.65
CA GLN A 653 -23.25 1.42 4.52
C GLN A 653 -24.48 0.53 4.31
N ALA A 654 -24.30 -0.80 4.39
CA ALA A 654 -25.40 -1.75 4.25
C ALA A 654 -26.41 -1.63 5.40
N ILE A 655 -25.97 -1.45 6.65
CA ILE A 655 -26.84 -1.21 7.80
C ILE A 655 -27.55 0.15 7.67
N ALA A 656 -26.82 1.19 7.32
CA ALA A 656 -27.33 2.57 7.18
C ALA A 656 -28.42 2.70 6.10
N SER A 657 -28.34 1.87 5.05
CA SER A 657 -29.33 1.91 3.93
C SER A 657 -30.78 1.73 4.37
N GLY A 658 -31.02 1.07 5.52
CA GLY A 658 -32.35 0.86 6.10
C GLY A 658 -32.86 2.03 6.95
N ASN A 659 -32.01 2.97 7.33
CA ASN A 659 -32.30 4.14 8.18
C ASN A 659 -33.03 3.81 9.50
N LYS A 660 -32.74 2.63 10.11
CA LYS A 660 -33.44 2.14 11.30
C LYS A 660 -32.58 2.17 12.58
N TYR A 661 -31.26 2.20 12.48
CA TYR A 661 -30.36 1.97 13.60
C TYR A 661 -29.34 3.09 13.74
N SER A 662 -28.86 3.31 14.96
CA SER A 662 -27.54 3.90 15.18
C SER A 662 -26.48 2.83 15.04
N ILE A 663 -25.27 3.20 14.61
CA ILE A 663 -24.16 2.28 14.34
C ILE A 663 -22.96 2.69 15.20
N ALA A 664 -22.39 1.72 15.86
CA ALA A 664 -21.09 1.78 16.51
C ALA A 664 -20.19 0.70 15.90
N SER A 665 -18.87 0.83 16.04
CA SER A 665 -17.95 -0.19 15.59
C SER A 665 -16.70 -0.28 16.45
N CYS A 666 -16.06 -1.45 16.47
CA CYS A 666 -14.81 -1.65 17.19
C CYS A 666 -13.95 -2.74 16.56
N SER A 667 -12.65 -2.71 16.86
CA SER A 667 -11.76 -3.85 16.71
C SER A 667 -12.19 -4.99 17.64
N SER A 668 -11.97 -6.23 17.22
CA SER A 668 -12.17 -7.41 18.10
C SER A 668 -11.32 -7.33 19.38
N GLU A 669 -10.16 -6.70 19.33
CA GLU A 669 -9.30 -6.45 20.50
C GLU A 669 -10.02 -5.65 21.61
N ALA A 670 -10.89 -4.70 21.24
CA ALA A 670 -11.70 -3.94 22.22
C ALA A 670 -12.76 -4.83 22.90
N ILE A 671 -13.30 -5.84 22.20
CA ILE A 671 -14.16 -6.86 22.78
C ILE A 671 -13.38 -7.80 23.71
N LEU A 672 -12.22 -8.28 23.24
CA LEU A 672 -11.38 -9.20 23.99
C LEU A 672 -10.89 -8.59 25.31
N SER A 673 -10.50 -7.33 25.30
CA SER A 673 -10.10 -6.59 26.52
C SER A 673 -11.27 -6.23 27.44
N GLY A 674 -12.52 -6.31 26.95
CA GLY A 674 -13.72 -5.94 27.71
C GLY A 674 -14.01 -4.45 27.73
N ARG A 675 -13.34 -3.66 26.91
CA ARG A 675 -13.62 -2.22 26.74
C ARG A 675 -15.01 -2.01 26.14
N VAL A 676 -15.34 -2.74 25.09
CA VAL A 676 -16.66 -2.73 24.46
C VAL A 676 -17.40 -4.01 24.84
N LYS A 677 -18.67 -3.87 25.24
CA LYS A 677 -19.53 -5.00 25.63
C LYS A 677 -20.60 -5.23 24.56
N MET A 678 -20.64 -6.41 23.99
CA MET A 678 -21.67 -6.80 23.00
C MET A 678 -23.08 -6.64 23.55
N THR A 679 -23.30 -6.85 24.87
CA THR A 679 -24.61 -6.78 25.53
C THR A 679 -25.25 -5.39 25.53
N ASP A 680 -24.50 -4.36 25.24
CA ASP A 680 -24.98 -2.96 25.19
C ASP A 680 -25.63 -2.63 23.84
N TYR A 681 -25.70 -3.62 22.93
CA TYR A 681 -26.18 -3.48 21.55
C TYR A 681 -27.29 -4.48 21.24
N GLN A 682 -28.27 -4.06 20.43
CA GLN A 682 -29.39 -4.90 20.02
C GLN A 682 -28.94 -6.07 19.16
N ALA A 683 -28.01 -5.84 18.23
CA ALA A 683 -27.40 -6.86 17.42
C ALA A 683 -25.91 -6.56 17.21
N VAL A 684 -25.14 -7.61 16.98
CA VAL A 684 -23.70 -7.55 16.69
C VAL A 684 -23.45 -8.16 15.33
N ASP A 685 -22.71 -7.47 14.52
CA ASP A 685 -22.21 -7.88 13.20
C ASP A 685 -20.71 -8.15 13.31
N LEU A 686 -20.31 -9.41 13.29
CA LEU A 686 -18.93 -9.87 13.46
C LEU A 686 -18.32 -10.22 12.09
N ILE A 687 -17.38 -9.40 11.67
CA ILE A 687 -16.64 -9.55 10.42
C ILE A 687 -15.42 -10.44 10.66
N ASN A 688 -15.44 -11.67 10.20
CA ASN A 688 -14.30 -12.58 10.25
C ASN A 688 -13.50 -12.61 8.93
N GLY A 689 -14.10 -12.19 7.81
CA GLY A 689 -13.41 -12.14 6.52
C GLY A 689 -12.67 -13.44 6.19
N LEU A 690 -11.35 -13.37 6.08
CA LEU A 690 -10.44 -14.49 5.88
C LEU A 690 -9.59 -14.79 7.13
N GLU A 691 -10.07 -14.44 8.31
CA GLU A 691 -9.40 -14.73 9.59
C GLU A 691 -9.35 -16.21 9.85
N ARG A 692 -8.17 -16.76 10.11
CA ARG A 692 -7.97 -18.15 10.54
C ARG A 692 -6.58 -18.38 11.12
N TYR A 693 -6.40 -19.48 11.86
CA TYR A 693 -5.08 -20.01 12.19
C TYR A 693 -4.58 -20.89 11.05
N ASP A 694 -3.49 -20.50 10.42
CA ASP A 694 -2.88 -21.23 9.30
C ASP A 694 -1.65 -22.07 9.70
N GLY A 695 -1.12 -21.86 10.88
CA GLY A 695 0.00 -22.63 11.44
C GLY A 695 1.39 -22.22 10.93
N TYR A 696 1.50 -21.27 10.00
CA TYR A 696 2.77 -20.87 9.41
C TYR A 696 3.06 -19.36 9.43
N THR A 697 2.05 -18.51 9.55
CA THR A 697 2.22 -17.07 9.67
C THR A 697 2.87 -16.71 11.01
N HIS A 698 3.79 -15.77 11.00
CA HIS A 698 4.50 -15.36 12.22
C HIS A 698 3.56 -14.81 13.29
N GLN A 699 2.58 -14.03 12.89
CA GLN A 699 1.53 -13.54 13.80
C GLN A 699 0.42 -14.58 13.92
N TYR A 700 -0.02 -14.82 15.17
CA TYR A 700 -1.13 -15.72 15.43
C TYR A 700 -2.46 -15.05 15.12
N TYR A 701 -3.24 -15.69 14.26
CA TYR A 701 -4.62 -15.35 13.94
C TYR A 701 -5.55 -16.51 14.29
N LYS A 702 -6.78 -16.23 14.64
CA LYS A 702 -7.79 -17.27 14.94
C LYS A 702 -9.18 -16.68 14.78
N THR A 703 -10.05 -17.32 14.02
CA THR A 703 -11.43 -16.89 13.79
C THR A 703 -12.19 -16.66 15.09
N PHE A 704 -12.16 -17.62 15.99
CA PHE A 704 -12.75 -17.49 17.32
C PHE A 704 -11.75 -17.93 18.39
N THR A 705 -11.03 -16.98 18.95
CA THR A 705 -10.16 -17.25 20.10
C THR A 705 -10.99 -17.75 21.30
N PRO A 706 -10.42 -18.51 22.25
CA PRO A 706 -11.15 -18.96 23.43
C PRO A 706 -11.85 -17.84 24.20
N THR A 707 -11.25 -16.63 24.22
CA THR A 707 -11.87 -15.46 24.85
C THR A 707 -13.05 -14.95 24.04
N MET A 708 -12.94 -14.90 22.70
CA MET A 708 -14.04 -14.51 21.82
C MET A 708 -15.22 -15.46 21.95
N GLN A 709 -14.97 -16.77 21.97
CA GLN A 709 -16.02 -17.79 22.20
C GLN A 709 -16.76 -17.53 23.51
N LYS A 710 -16.06 -17.25 24.61
CA LYS A 710 -16.67 -16.91 25.92
C LYS A 710 -17.51 -15.64 25.83
N ARG A 711 -17.04 -14.59 25.13
CA ARG A 711 -17.78 -13.33 24.93
C ARG A 711 -19.06 -13.56 24.12
N ILE A 712 -18.97 -14.30 23.02
CA ILE A 712 -20.13 -14.65 22.17
C ILE A 712 -21.12 -15.51 22.95
N LYS A 713 -20.67 -16.54 23.66
CA LYS A 713 -21.53 -17.39 24.50
C LYS A 713 -22.27 -16.56 25.54
N TYR A 714 -21.56 -15.67 26.24
CA TYR A 714 -22.19 -14.79 27.23
C TYR A 714 -23.24 -13.89 26.58
N TYR A 715 -22.91 -13.27 25.44
CA TYR A 715 -23.82 -12.42 24.69
C TYR A 715 -25.08 -13.18 24.24
N ALA A 716 -24.91 -14.33 23.60
CA ALA A 716 -26.03 -15.17 23.15
C ALA A 716 -26.96 -15.55 24.30
N LEU A 717 -26.43 -16.05 25.42
CA LEU A 717 -27.24 -16.48 26.58
C LEU A 717 -27.96 -15.30 27.28
N ASN A 718 -27.56 -14.08 27.03
CA ASN A 718 -28.23 -12.87 27.54
C ASN A 718 -29.14 -12.19 26.48
N GLY A 719 -29.63 -12.93 25.50
CA GLY A 719 -30.59 -12.43 24.52
C GLY A 719 -29.94 -11.89 23.24
N GLY A 720 -28.70 -12.22 23.03
CA GLY A 720 -27.90 -11.70 21.92
C GLY A 720 -28.43 -12.03 20.52
N LYS A 721 -28.16 -11.19 19.58
CA LYS A 721 -28.53 -11.30 18.17
C LYS A 721 -27.30 -11.09 17.31
N LEU A 722 -26.80 -12.17 16.72
CA LEU A 722 -25.44 -12.19 16.14
C LEU A 722 -25.46 -12.53 14.65
N LEU A 723 -24.89 -11.66 13.83
CA LEU A 723 -24.43 -11.96 12.48
C LEU A 723 -22.95 -12.33 12.55
N VAL A 724 -22.56 -13.42 11.87
CA VAL A 724 -21.16 -13.81 11.67
C VAL A 724 -20.95 -14.06 10.18
N SER A 725 -19.96 -13.40 9.58
CA SER A 725 -19.59 -13.62 8.18
C SER A 725 -18.09 -13.86 8.02
N GLY A 726 -17.71 -14.87 7.23
CA GLY A 726 -16.32 -15.23 7.00
C GLY A 726 -16.15 -16.60 6.34
N SER A 727 -14.99 -16.81 5.71
CA SER A 727 -14.68 -18.03 4.96
C SER A 727 -14.16 -19.19 5.81
N PHE A 728 -13.76 -18.96 7.07
CA PHE A 728 -13.13 -19.98 7.92
C PHE A 728 -13.85 -20.13 9.28
N ASN A 729 -15.15 -19.82 9.31
CA ASN A 729 -15.95 -19.89 10.54
C ASN A 729 -16.04 -21.30 11.12
N GLY A 730 -16.02 -22.33 10.27
CA GLY A 730 -16.12 -23.72 10.68
C GLY A 730 -14.80 -24.49 10.58
N SER A 731 -14.06 -24.34 9.51
CA SER A 731 -12.81 -25.09 9.27
C SER A 731 -11.69 -24.74 10.24
N ASP A 732 -11.67 -23.50 10.76
CA ASP A 732 -10.70 -23.09 11.77
C ASP A 732 -11.03 -23.62 13.18
N MET A 733 -12.22 -24.18 13.38
CA MET A 733 -12.67 -24.79 14.66
C MET A 733 -12.36 -26.29 14.65
N GLN A 734 -11.21 -26.68 15.18
CA GLN A 734 -10.67 -28.04 15.00
C GLN A 734 -10.84 -28.95 16.18
N ASP A 735 -10.72 -28.43 17.40
CA ASP A 735 -10.85 -29.26 18.61
C ASP A 735 -12.33 -29.47 19.04
N GLU A 736 -12.56 -30.34 19.98
CA GLU A 736 -13.91 -30.73 20.44
C GLU A 736 -14.63 -29.60 21.19
N GLU A 737 -13.90 -28.72 21.90
CA GLU A 737 -14.49 -27.57 22.58
C GLU A 737 -14.92 -26.50 21.55
N GLU A 738 -14.11 -26.26 20.54
CA GLU A 738 -14.41 -25.36 19.43
C GLU A 738 -15.62 -25.84 18.63
N LYS A 739 -15.67 -27.13 18.26
CA LYS A 739 -16.82 -27.74 17.58
C LYS A 739 -18.09 -27.68 18.45
N SER A 740 -17.92 -27.90 19.76
CA SER A 740 -19.01 -27.77 20.72
C SER A 740 -19.55 -26.34 20.78
N PHE A 741 -18.67 -25.34 20.77
CA PHE A 741 -19.08 -23.93 20.68
C PHE A 741 -19.89 -23.65 19.40
N MET A 742 -19.41 -24.10 18.25
CA MET A 742 -20.14 -23.97 16.98
C MET A 742 -21.53 -24.60 17.03
N GLY A 743 -21.61 -25.83 17.49
CA GLY A 743 -22.89 -26.57 17.60
C GLY A 743 -23.83 -26.02 18.65
N ALA A 744 -23.32 -25.67 19.83
CA ALA A 744 -24.14 -25.22 20.94
C ALA A 744 -24.63 -23.78 20.81
N ILE A 745 -23.83 -22.90 20.26
CA ILE A 745 -24.09 -21.45 20.21
C ILE A 745 -24.50 -21.00 18.81
N LEU A 746 -23.68 -21.25 17.80
CA LEU A 746 -23.95 -20.80 16.42
C LEU A 746 -24.94 -21.74 15.69
N LYS A 747 -25.14 -22.94 16.23
CA LYS A 747 -26.02 -23.96 15.67
C LYS A 747 -25.63 -24.44 14.29
N VAL A 748 -24.35 -24.49 14.04
CA VAL A 748 -23.76 -24.92 12.77
C VAL A 748 -22.79 -26.07 12.95
N ASN A 749 -22.70 -26.91 11.95
CA ASN A 749 -21.66 -27.90 11.75
C ASN A 749 -20.96 -27.60 10.42
N TYR A 750 -19.65 -27.62 10.44
CA TYR A 750 -18.84 -27.49 9.23
C TYR A 750 -18.77 -28.82 8.49
N GLU A 751 -19.06 -28.80 7.20
CA GLU A 751 -18.85 -29.94 6.31
C GLU A 751 -17.58 -29.73 5.50
N PRO A 752 -16.52 -30.53 5.73
CA PRO A 752 -15.31 -30.45 4.93
C PRO A 752 -15.64 -30.69 3.45
N THR A 753 -15.46 -29.68 2.65
CA THR A 753 -15.50 -29.79 1.19
C THR A 753 -14.08 -30.03 0.70
N GLY A 754 -13.89 -31.12 -0.03
CA GLY A 754 -12.69 -31.18 -0.86
C GLY A 754 -12.69 -29.94 -1.78
N THR A 755 -11.54 -29.45 -2.16
CA THR A 755 -11.26 -28.28 -3.01
C THR A 755 -12.03 -28.21 -4.35
N LYS A 756 -12.93 -29.13 -4.61
CA LYS A 756 -13.76 -29.22 -5.82
C LYS A 756 -14.98 -28.30 -5.83
N PHE A 757 -15.14 -27.48 -4.80
CA PHE A 757 -16.36 -26.68 -4.65
C PHE A 757 -16.49 -25.51 -5.61
N ILE A 758 -15.37 -25.00 -6.12
CA ILE A 758 -15.31 -23.79 -6.97
C ILE A 758 -14.68 -24.09 -8.34
N VAL A 759 -14.01 -25.23 -8.50
CA VAL A 759 -13.30 -25.57 -9.75
C VAL A 759 -13.84 -26.90 -10.31
N GLN A 760 -15.11 -26.93 -10.69
CA GLN A 760 -15.54 -27.89 -11.67
C GLN A 760 -15.58 -27.20 -13.03
N ASP A 761 -14.78 -27.73 -13.95
CA ASP A 761 -14.70 -27.37 -15.36
C ASP A 761 -14.00 -26.05 -15.70
N VAL A 762 -12.74 -25.91 -15.26
CA VAL A 762 -11.80 -25.13 -16.05
C VAL A 762 -11.26 -26.07 -17.11
N ASN A 763 -11.84 -26.02 -18.30
CA ASN A 763 -11.15 -26.52 -19.48
C ASN A 763 -9.83 -25.74 -19.59
N PRO A 764 -8.65 -26.37 -19.59
CA PRO A 764 -7.37 -25.67 -19.65
C PRO A 764 -7.19 -24.78 -20.88
N GLU A 765 -8.07 -24.89 -21.86
CA GLU A 765 -8.07 -24.12 -23.09
C GLU A 765 -9.06 -22.94 -23.09
N ASP A 766 -9.92 -22.82 -22.06
CA ASP A 766 -10.90 -21.74 -21.99
C ASP A 766 -10.79 -21.02 -20.65
N SER A 767 -10.11 -19.86 -20.63
CA SER A 767 -9.85 -19.03 -19.45
C SER A 767 -11.08 -18.23 -18.96
N THR A 768 -12.27 -18.51 -19.43
CA THR A 768 -13.51 -17.93 -18.97
C THR A 768 -14.06 -18.69 -17.77
N ILE A 769 -13.73 -18.21 -16.56
CA ILE A 769 -14.51 -18.54 -15.37
C ILE A 769 -15.91 -17.99 -15.59
N THR A 770 -16.87 -18.87 -15.79
CA THR A 770 -18.26 -18.42 -15.95
C THR A 770 -18.74 -17.83 -14.63
N GLU A 771 -19.34 -16.63 -14.67
CA GLU A 771 -19.93 -15.93 -13.50
C GLU A 771 -20.91 -16.77 -12.67
N ARG A 772 -21.27 -17.97 -13.13
CA ARG A 772 -22.27 -18.84 -12.51
C ARG A 772 -21.80 -19.55 -11.22
N ASP A 773 -20.50 -19.73 -11.02
CA ASP A 773 -19.99 -20.51 -9.87
C ASP A 773 -20.01 -19.76 -8.52
N SER A 774 -20.24 -18.43 -8.57
CA SER A 774 -20.31 -17.54 -7.41
C SER A 774 -21.74 -17.16 -6.99
N ILE A 775 -22.79 -17.76 -7.60
CA ILE A 775 -24.18 -17.41 -7.30
C ILE A 775 -24.64 -18.11 -6.02
N VAL A 776 -25.21 -17.32 -5.10
CA VAL A 776 -25.82 -17.79 -3.87
C VAL A 776 -27.32 -17.54 -3.94
N THR A 777 -28.13 -18.59 -3.81
CA THR A 777 -29.57 -18.50 -3.73
C THR A 777 -30.02 -18.41 -2.28
N THR A 778 -31.12 -17.69 -2.02
CA THR A 778 -31.62 -17.47 -0.66
C THR A 778 -32.81 -18.35 -0.34
N SER A 779 -32.94 -18.75 0.95
CA SER A 779 -34.10 -19.45 1.45
C SER A 779 -35.31 -18.52 1.55
N PRO A 780 -36.52 -18.95 1.13
CA PRO A 780 -37.75 -18.18 1.30
C PRO A 780 -38.19 -17.99 2.76
N MET A 781 -37.55 -18.68 3.71
CA MET A 781 -37.85 -18.58 5.15
C MET A 781 -37.29 -17.30 5.77
N VAL A 782 -36.38 -16.58 5.09
CA VAL A 782 -35.86 -15.30 5.51
C VAL A 782 -36.29 -14.24 4.49
N SER A 783 -37.26 -13.42 4.88
CA SER A 783 -37.80 -12.38 3.97
C SER A 783 -36.77 -11.28 3.76
N GLY A 784 -36.69 -10.78 2.51
CA GLY A 784 -35.86 -9.62 2.15
C GLY A 784 -34.44 -9.94 1.70
N LEU A 785 -34.02 -11.22 1.69
CA LEU A 785 -32.68 -11.59 1.20
C LEU A 785 -32.54 -11.51 -0.33
N GLY A 786 -33.60 -11.34 -1.09
CA GLY A 786 -33.57 -11.42 -2.56
C GLY A 786 -33.58 -12.87 -3.05
N LYS A 787 -33.27 -13.09 -4.32
CA LYS A 787 -33.28 -14.44 -4.92
C LYS A 787 -31.89 -14.96 -5.20
N GLU A 788 -31.05 -14.15 -5.83
CA GLU A 788 -29.70 -14.51 -6.25
C GLU A 788 -28.76 -13.31 -6.15
N PHE A 789 -27.50 -13.58 -5.84
CA PHE A 789 -26.41 -12.61 -5.87
C PHE A 789 -25.10 -13.34 -6.07
N SER A 790 -24.08 -12.61 -6.49
CA SER A 790 -22.70 -13.13 -6.64
C SER A 790 -21.74 -12.46 -5.66
N TYR A 791 -20.61 -13.11 -5.41
CA TYR A 791 -19.55 -12.62 -4.55
C TYR A 791 -18.17 -12.79 -5.21
N TYR A 792 -17.18 -12.05 -4.76
CA TYR A 792 -15.80 -12.18 -5.22
C TYR A 792 -15.24 -13.52 -4.72
N HIS A 793 -15.10 -14.50 -5.62
CA HIS A 793 -14.61 -15.85 -5.33
C HIS A 793 -13.23 -16.12 -5.94
N SER A 794 -12.79 -15.30 -6.90
CA SER A 794 -11.48 -15.39 -7.55
C SER A 794 -10.66 -14.12 -7.33
N LEU A 795 -9.34 -14.28 -7.28
CA LEU A 795 -8.41 -13.17 -7.06
C LEU A 795 -8.62 -12.05 -8.09
N ASN A 796 -8.70 -10.82 -7.62
CA ASN A 796 -8.94 -9.65 -8.45
C ASN A 796 -8.39 -8.38 -7.80
N ALA A 797 -8.36 -7.27 -8.55
CA ALA A 797 -7.81 -6.00 -8.09
C ALA A 797 -8.79 -5.10 -7.32
N LYS A 798 -10.08 -5.49 -7.19
CA LYS A 798 -11.12 -4.62 -6.62
C LYS A 798 -11.35 -4.87 -5.14
N HIS A 799 -11.41 -6.14 -4.77
CA HIS A 799 -11.73 -6.59 -3.43
C HIS A 799 -11.02 -7.91 -3.16
N TYR A 800 -10.68 -8.21 -1.92
CA TYR A 800 -10.20 -9.55 -1.59
C TYR A 800 -11.27 -10.60 -1.92
N ALA A 801 -10.86 -11.84 -2.13
CA ALA A 801 -11.75 -12.88 -2.61
C ALA A 801 -11.95 -13.98 -1.58
N ALA A 802 -13.20 -14.43 -1.43
CA ALA A 802 -13.56 -15.63 -0.69
C ALA A 802 -13.30 -16.88 -1.55
N THR A 803 -12.03 -17.23 -1.74
CA THR A 803 -11.62 -18.37 -2.57
C THR A 803 -12.00 -19.71 -1.97
N HIS A 804 -12.26 -19.78 -0.67
CA HIS A 804 -12.60 -20.97 0.09
C HIS A 804 -13.87 -20.74 0.93
N PRO A 805 -15.06 -20.55 0.31
CA PRO A 805 -16.30 -20.46 1.06
C PRO A 805 -16.62 -21.82 1.69
N GLU A 806 -17.37 -21.82 2.81
CA GLU A 806 -17.66 -23.01 3.60
C GLU A 806 -19.09 -23.49 3.44
N ILE A 807 -19.29 -24.81 3.53
CA ILE A 807 -20.61 -25.42 3.73
C ILE A 807 -20.85 -25.50 5.23
N LEU A 808 -21.89 -24.82 5.69
CA LEU A 808 -22.34 -24.82 7.09
C LEU A 808 -23.71 -25.49 7.18
N LYS A 809 -23.80 -26.63 7.89
CA LYS A 809 -25.06 -27.36 8.10
C LYS A 809 -25.75 -26.93 9.40
N PRO A 810 -27.06 -26.72 9.39
CA PRO A 810 -27.81 -26.41 10.61
C PRO A 810 -27.86 -27.59 11.58
N ILE A 811 -27.77 -27.30 12.89
CA ILE A 811 -27.89 -28.26 13.98
C ILE A 811 -29.15 -27.98 14.79
N GLY A 812 -29.99 -29.03 15.00
CA GLY A 812 -31.22 -28.95 15.75
C GLY A 812 -32.44 -28.56 14.90
N SER A 813 -33.62 -28.61 15.50
CA SER A 813 -34.88 -28.41 14.79
C SER A 813 -35.26 -26.97 14.52
N THR A 814 -34.56 -26.00 15.16
CA THR A 814 -34.84 -24.55 15.05
C THR A 814 -33.79 -23.79 14.27
N ALA A 815 -32.71 -24.47 13.89
CA ALA A 815 -31.77 -23.94 12.92
C ALA A 815 -32.12 -24.42 11.50
N PHE A 816 -31.92 -23.57 10.51
CA PHE A 816 -32.24 -23.89 9.13
C PHE A 816 -31.26 -23.22 8.15
N CYS A 817 -31.18 -23.81 6.95
CA CYS A 817 -30.40 -23.27 5.87
C CYS A 817 -31.05 -21.96 5.35
N ALA A 818 -30.36 -20.84 5.49
CA ALA A 818 -30.84 -19.53 5.08
C ALA A 818 -30.41 -19.14 3.66
N MET A 819 -29.27 -19.65 3.20
CA MET A 819 -28.72 -19.42 1.86
C MET A 819 -28.14 -20.72 1.32
N ARG A 820 -28.17 -20.88 0.00
CA ARG A 820 -27.56 -22.02 -0.69
C ARG A 820 -26.63 -21.57 -1.80
N TYR A 821 -25.53 -22.26 -1.94
CA TYR A 821 -24.71 -22.17 -3.14
C TYR A 821 -25.43 -22.78 -4.35
N LEU A 822 -24.97 -22.49 -5.53
CA LEU A 822 -25.53 -23.01 -6.79
C LEU A 822 -25.59 -24.55 -6.80
N THR A 823 -24.66 -25.21 -6.12
CA THR A 823 -24.63 -26.66 -5.91
C THR A 823 -25.78 -27.21 -5.04
N GLY A 824 -26.56 -26.33 -4.44
CA GLY A 824 -27.64 -26.67 -3.49
C GLY A 824 -27.17 -26.88 -2.05
N THR A 825 -25.87 -26.82 -1.76
CA THR A 825 -25.30 -26.93 -0.42
C THR A 825 -25.53 -25.66 0.41
N SER A 826 -25.48 -25.77 1.73
CA SER A 826 -25.82 -24.66 2.63
C SER A 826 -24.67 -23.64 2.73
N ALA A 827 -24.93 -22.41 2.33
CA ALA A 827 -23.99 -21.29 2.38
C ALA A 827 -24.14 -20.44 3.66
N ALA A 828 -25.31 -20.49 4.30
CA ALA A 828 -25.54 -19.79 5.56
C ALA A 828 -26.61 -20.51 6.39
N VAL A 829 -26.48 -20.43 7.72
CA VAL A 829 -27.43 -20.99 8.68
C VAL A 829 -28.02 -19.86 9.51
N ALA A 830 -29.33 -19.87 9.63
CA ALA A 830 -30.08 -19.02 10.54
C ALA A 830 -30.65 -19.83 11.69
N TYR A 831 -30.56 -19.29 12.90
CA TYR A 831 -31.10 -19.87 14.11
C TYR A 831 -31.97 -18.89 14.87
N ARG A 832 -33.14 -19.31 15.28
CA ARG A 832 -34.09 -18.52 16.05
C ARG A 832 -34.62 -19.29 17.26
N SER A 833 -34.49 -18.71 18.43
CA SER A 833 -35.10 -19.18 19.66
C SER A 833 -35.73 -18.02 20.43
N THR A 834 -36.37 -18.35 21.56
CA THR A 834 -36.86 -17.34 22.51
C THR A 834 -35.73 -16.63 23.27
N SER A 835 -34.55 -17.24 23.31
CA SER A 835 -33.39 -16.74 24.07
C SER A 835 -32.45 -15.88 23.22
N TYR A 836 -32.11 -16.34 22.01
CA TYR A 836 -31.17 -15.62 21.15
C TYR A 836 -31.35 -16.01 19.68
N ARG A 837 -30.69 -15.26 18.78
CA ARG A 837 -30.68 -15.52 17.34
C ARG A 837 -29.29 -15.42 16.77
N THR A 838 -28.98 -16.25 15.79
CA THR A 838 -27.74 -16.16 15.02
C THR A 838 -28.00 -16.29 13.53
N PHE A 839 -27.18 -15.64 12.76
CA PHE A 839 -27.09 -15.79 11.32
C PHE A 839 -25.60 -15.95 10.96
N THR A 840 -25.20 -17.16 10.53
CA THR A 840 -23.81 -17.51 10.28
C THR A 840 -23.62 -17.82 8.81
N MET A 841 -22.75 -17.06 8.15
CA MET A 841 -22.41 -17.19 6.73
C MET A 841 -21.08 -17.93 6.56
N GLY A 842 -21.00 -18.82 5.57
CA GLY A 842 -19.78 -19.53 5.19
C GLY A 842 -18.89 -18.75 4.21
N PHE A 843 -19.17 -17.48 4.01
CA PHE A 843 -18.37 -16.52 3.21
C PHE A 843 -18.56 -15.11 3.77
N PRO A 844 -17.60 -14.18 3.50
CA PRO A 844 -17.69 -12.80 3.97
C PRO A 844 -18.82 -12.03 3.27
N LEU A 845 -19.61 -11.27 4.02
CA LEU A 845 -20.72 -10.47 3.49
C LEU A 845 -20.22 -9.35 2.59
N GLU A 846 -19.11 -8.73 2.94
CA GLU A 846 -18.46 -7.65 2.19
C GLU A 846 -17.93 -8.12 0.81
N CYS A 847 -17.73 -9.43 0.62
CA CYS A 847 -17.40 -10.00 -0.68
C CYS A 847 -18.58 -10.03 -1.66
N ILE A 848 -19.82 -9.75 -1.25
CA ILE A 848 -20.96 -9.65 -2.16
C ILE A 848 -20.68 -8.52 -3.15
N SER A 849 -20.62 -8.84 -4.45
CA SER A 849 -20.05 -7.94 -5.47
C SER A 849 -21.01 -6.80 -5.87
N ASP A 850 -22.32 -7.01 -5.79
CA ASP A 850 -23.33 -5.99 -6.04
C ASP A 850 -23.72 -5.26 -4.75
N GLU A 851 -23.50 -3.96 -4.71
CA GLU A 851 -23.77 -3.10 -3.55
C GLU A 851 -25.23 -3.14 -3.12
N LYS A 852 -26.16 -3.12 -4.08
CA LYS A 852 -27.60 -3.13 -3.78
C LYS A 852 -28.05 -4.48 -3.22
N ALA A 853 -27.50 -5.57 -3.75
CA ALA A 853 -27.71 -6.90 -3.21
C ALA A 853 -27.19 -6.98 -1.78
N ARG A 854 -25.96 -6.51 -1.52
CA ARG A 854 -25.36 -6.46 -0.18
C ARG A 854 -26.23 -5.69 0.81
N TYR A 855 -26.76 -4.52 0.41
CA TYR A 855 -27.69 -3.73 1.24
C TYR A 855 -29.00 -4.49 1.53
N SER A 856 -29.63 -5.07 0.51
CA SER A 856 -30.85 -5.83 0.68
C SER A 856 -30.65 -7.04 1.61
N ILE A 857 -29.56 -7.76 1.45
CA ILE A 857 -29.20 -8.92 2.27
C ILE A 857 -29.00 -8.50 3.74
N MET A 858 -28.22 -7.45 3.98
CA MET A 858 -28.02 -6.93 5.35
C MET A 858 -29.33 -6.54 5.99
N GLN A 859 -30.21 -5.85 5.29
CA GLN A 859 -31.54 -5.46 5.81
C GLN A 859 -32.41 -6.69 6.12
N GLY A 860 -32.40 -7.72 5.26
CA GLY A 860 -33.09 -8.99 5.50
C GLY A 860 -32.56 -9.73 6.73
N ILE A 861 -31.23 -9.80 6.89
CA ILE A 861 -30.58 -10.42 8.05
C ILE A 861 -30.92 -9.65 9.33
N LEU A 862 -30.82 -8.33 9.33
CA LEU A 862 -31.14 -7.50 10.51
C LEU A 862 -32.62 -7.65 10.90
N LYS A 863 -33.53 -7.67 9.91
CA LYS A 863 -34.94 -7.92 10.17
C LYS A 863 -35.16 -9.29 10.84
N PHE A 864 -34.51 -10.34 10.33
CA PHE A 864 -34.58 -11.67 10.95
C PHE A 864 -34.04 -11.67 12.40
N LEU A 865 -32.95 -10.97 12.64
CA LEU A 865 -32.33 -10.95 13.96
C LEU A 865 -33.15 -10.12 14.96
N THR A 866 -33.77 -8.99 14.55
CA THR A 866 -34.31 -8.00 15.48
C THR A 866 -35.83 -8.04 15.61
N GLU A 867 -36.55 -8.55 14.61
CA GLU A 867 -38.04 -8.70 14.60
C GLU A 867 -38.48 -10.18 14.89
#